data_d43fa7bcf6ed65dddc6f56acdf72e568
#
_entry.id   d43fa7bcf6ed65dddc6f56acdf72e568
#
_cell.length_a   1.000
_cell.length_b   1.000
_cell.length_c   1.000
_cell.angle_alpha   90.00
_cell.angle_beta   90.00
_cell.angle_gamma   90.00
#
_symmetry.space_group_name_H-M   'P 1'
#
loop_
_entity.id
_entity.type
_entity.pdbx_description
1 polymer ?
#
loop_
_entity_poly.entity_id
_entity_poly.type
_entity_poly.pdbx_seq_one_letter_code
_entity_poly.pdbx_strand_id
1 'polypeptide(L)'
;MAELGKPEIMDSGIVPPGHLFSWVDVDEHLTRLALAGEWPDWLVAADGWWDCLELTTKSVVAPETVKRWLDEVFGTGSAGWVDGDLLLGLDDPRTTEFTGLRVELSVDAEQPGRARRRVPLLREKHITRQLAEPLQRPDAPVFADEVQLMAFHSFKGGVGRTVHAVAVADRLARSGGKVLLIDADLEAPGITWMHKEQGGQCDFTYEDFITLLQGAENGESAAAVDIAAAYLPNQQAGHYSSGGSITVMPSSRRVTLAPPRIGPADLLSPGRSVYFVTEALAALGARLGVDTVVVDLRAGASELSAPVLLDPRVQRVFVTTLSHQSLAGTEKMLQQLGEKAPTLQGADPATSVIVTQYRMDTHTAQANAARSMLSAALGAALRGRVETDGDDTGTVDAALLAQPVLSPFREELLALPSSWDAVLDVISSCGVADVLEPLLPVPAPRSTAGSVPGVAVDYGQLRRNLARTAGKLVYAEQSGLSSAGGFLVTEPLRRLLADHRTELPQALVVGAKGAGKTFMYAKACAARTWQTFAEQSGIGGVTVEAPIVPVLESANLEYGDLEPQDLRDAFALVHGDVARQNVTGSSVSDTLKAALGRLGGQDELRWRSLWLGCLAMACGLEISERRTPEEALIDLGRRAKAVFVIDGLEDLMQNLDSDTKRTALRVLLIDVLGWLRSLRGRPFGLVVFVRRDLVTGAVRQNSGQLLGRYDHYALHWSKEEALRLALWVTAHAEALPEPVPLSGITDLSTDELIDRLIQVWGWKMGSAKSREARSHLWVPAALGDFNGQVQARDVVMFLATAAKKSEQYNDTVDDRVLVPTAMRKALLECSKNKIASVGEENKEIGRLLVHMQGLGHSVLVPFELEQVELNVAEADLLIESGVFSKAPDGRYWVPEIYRHGLGFNSERRARVLW
;
A
#
# COMPACT_ATOMS: atom_id res chain seq x y z
N MET A 1 53.02 17.96 -68.49
CA MET A 1 51.67 17.77 -67.83
C MET A 1 51.71 16.42 -67.14
N ALA A 2 52.00 16.45 -65.88
CA ALA A 2 51.99 15.24 -65.04
C ALA A 2 50.83 15.46 -64.03
N GLU A 3 49.85 14.59 -64.06
CA GLU A 3 48.80 14.54 -63.08
C GLU A 3 49.37 14.17 -61.69
N LEU A 4 49.25 15.06 -60.78
CA LEU A 4 49.48 14.79 -59.35
C LEU A 4 48.34 13.93 -58.88
N GLY A 5 48.62 12.67 -58.58
CA GLY A 5 47.65 11.77 -57.90
C GLY A 5 47.17 12.33 -56.54
N LYS A 6 45.91 12.37 -56.38
CA LYS A 6 45.30 12.55 -55.04
C LYS A 6 45.80 11.45 -54.09
N PRO A 7 46.16 11.77 -52.83
CA PRO A 7 46.43 10.70 -51.89
C PRO A 7 45.09 9.89 -51.67
N GLU A 8 45.13 8.61 -51.90
CA GLU A 8 44.13 7.64 -51.51
C GLU A 8 44.01 7.73 -49.94
N ILE A 9 42.93 8.26 -49.50
CA ILE A 9 42.49 8.09 -48.10
C ILE A 9 42.17 6.60 -47.98
N MET A 10 43.06 5.82 -47.39
CA MET A 10 42.72 4.48 -46.94
C MET A 10 41.61 4.64 -45.94
N ASP A 11 40.43 4.17 -46.31
CA ASP A 11 39.25 4.04 -45.44
C ASP A 11 39.62 3.01 -44.35
N SER A 12 40.22 3.47 -43.26
CA SER A 12 40.44 2.63 -42.10
C SER A 12 39.02 2.31 -41.58
N GLY A 13 38.64 1.07 -41.56
CA GLY A 13 37.28 0.63 -41.16
C GLY A 13 36.96 0.95 -39.70
N ILE A 14 37.69 1.86 -39.05
CA ILE A 14 37.53 2.34 -37.69
C ILE A 14 36.36 3.30 -37.67
N VAL A 15 35.30 2.92 -36.92
CA VAL A 15 34.15 3.77 -36.65
C VAL A 15 34.43 4.52 -35.33
N PRO A 16 34.54 5.85 -35.36
CA PRO A 16 34.70 6.64 -34.17
C PRO A 16 33.50 6.47 -33.21
N PRO A 17 33.66 6.59 -31.88
CA PRO A 17 32.56 6.56 -30.93
C PRO A 17 31.61 7.75 -31.15
N GLY A 18 30.33 7.57 -30.93
CA GLY A 18 29.32 8.62 -31.12
C GLY A 18 29.44 9.74 -30.08
N HIS A 19 29.91 9.43 -28.89
CA HIS A 19 30.11 10.35 -27.78
C HIS A 19 31.35 9.97 -26.97
N LEU A 20 32.02 10.98 -26.40
CA LEU A 20 33.14 10.86 -25.48
C LEU A 20 32.88 11.70 -24.24
N PHE A 21 32.10 11.19 -23.30
CA PHE A 21 31.79 11.95 -22.08
C PHE A 21 32.86 11.84 -21.01
N SER A 22 33.60 10.75 -21.00
CA SER A 22 34.57 10.48 -19.93
C SER A 22 35.70 9.58 -20.38
N TRP A 23 36.69 9.45 -19.52
CA TRP A 23 37.84 8.55 -19.74
C TRP A 23 37.41 7.09 -19.95
N VAL A 24 36.25 6.68 -19.47
CA VAL A 24 35.73 5.31 -19.67
C VAL A 24 35.42 5.05 -21.13
N ASP A 25 34.82 6.01 -21.83
CA ASP A 25 34.52 5.91 -23.26
C ASP A 25 35.79 5.81 -24.08
N VAL A 26 36.80 6.61 -23.68
CA VAL A 26 38.13 6.62 -24.32
C VAL A 26 38.81 5.28 -24.16
N ASP A 27 38.90 4.77 -22.93
CA ASP A 27 39.57 3.52 -22.60
C ASP A 27 38.85 2.31 -23.21
N GLU A 28 37.55 2.32 -23.28
CA GLU A 28 36.79 1.24 -23.93
C GLU A 28 36.99 1.21 -25.43
N HIS A 29 37.01 2.37 -26.08
CA HIS A 29 37.31 2.45 -27.52
C HIS A 29 38.71 1.95 -27.84
N LEU A 30 39.71 2.38 -27.06
CA LEU A 30 41.09 1.94 -27.22
C LEU A 30 41.26 0.43 -26.99
N THR A 31 40.57 -0.12 -25.99
CA THR A 31 40.54 -1.56 -25.73
C THR A 31 39.95 -2.33 -26.90
N ARG A 32 38.87 -1.83 -27.51
CA ARG A 32 38.26 -2.42 -28.69
C ARG A 32 39.20 -2.45 -29.88
N LEU A 33 39.92 -1.35 -30.12
CA LEU A 33 40.92 -1.26 -31.18
C LEU A 33 42.07 -2.24 -30.94
N ALA A 34 42.53 -2.38 -29.70
CA ALA A 34 43.55 -3.35 -29.33
C ALA A 34 43.11 -4.79 -29.65
N LEU A 35 41.89 -5.15 -29.28
CA LEU A 35 41.31 -6.48 -29.54
C LEU A 35 41.12 -6.75 -31.05
N ALA A 36 40.84 -5.71 -31.82
CA ALA A 36 40.76 -5.79 -33.29
C ALA A 36 42.11 -5.82 -33.99
N GLY A 37 43.22 -5.56 -33.29
CA GLY A 37 44.55 -5.45 -33.86
C GLY A 37 44.79 -4.16 -34.66
N GLU A 38 44.01 -3.12 -34.37
CA GLU A 38 44.04 -1.84 -35.10
C GLU A 38 44.97 -0.78 -34.47
N TRP A 39 45.77 -1.18 -33.48
CA TRP A 39 46.79 -0.30 -32.91
C TRP A 39 47.96 -0.11 -33.85
N PRO A 40 48.54 1.09 -33.92
CA PRO A 40 49.72 1.31 -34.72
C PRO A 40 50.97 0.59 -34.17
N ASP A 41 51.91 0.24 -35.03
CA ASP A 41 53.11 -0.52 -34.62
C ASP A 41 53.95 0.12 -33.52
N TRP A 42 53.88 1.42 -33.37
CA TRP A 42 54.63 2.16 -32.35
C TRP A 42 53.97 2.14 -30.97
N LEU A 43 52.66 1.80 -30.83
CA LEU A 43 51.91 1.79 -29.58
C LEU A 43 52.03 0.43 -28.89
N VAL A 44 52.36 0.44 -27.62
CA VAL A 44 52.49 -0.75 -26.76
C VAL A 44 51.28 -0.91 -25.83
N ALA A 45 50.86 0.20 -25.20
CA ALA A 45 49.72 0.25 -24.33
C ALA A 45 49.02 1.61 -24.41
N ALA A 46 47.76 1.64 -24.22
CA ALA A 46 46.92 2.84 -24.13
C ALA A 46 45.92 2.68 -23.03
N ASP A 47 45.98 3.53 -22.04
CA ASP A 47 45.16 3.47 -20.84
C ASP A 47 44.46 4.81 -20.60
N GLY A 48 43.14 4.82 -20.62
CA GLY A 48 42.34 5.97 -20.23
C GLY A 48 42.24 6.03 -18.71
N TRP A 49 42.58 7.20 -18.14
CA TRP A 49 42.48 7.48 -16.72
C TRP A 49 41.58 8.69 -16.48
N TRP A 50 41.09 8.83 -15.28
CA TRP A 50 40.23 9.94 -14.91
C TRP A 50 40.85 11.34 -15.13
N ASP A 51 42.15 11.44 -15.16
CA ASP A 51 42.91 12.69 -15.27
C ASP A 51 43.76 12.79 -16.54
N CYS A 52 44.02 11.67 -17.25
CA CYS A 52 44.85 11.68 -18.46
C CYS A 52 44.60 10.45 -19.35
N LEU A 53 45.07 10.53 -20.57
CA LEU A 53 45.28 9.41 -21.47
C LEU A 53 46.75 9.06 -21.52
N GLU A 54 47.14 7.93 -20.94
CA GLU A 54 48.55 7.45 -20.97
C GLU A 54 48.76 6.53 -22.17
N LEU A 55 49.72 6.90 -23.01
CA LEU A 55 50.14 6.11 -24.16
C LEU A 55 51.59 5.64 -23.98
N THR A 56 51.81 4.34 -23.94
CA THR A 56 53.12 3.72 -23.85
C THR A 56 53.59 3.34 -25.26
N THR A 57 54.76 3.83 -25.67
CA THR A 57 55.30 3.66 -27.01
C THR A 57 56.58 2.84 -27.02
N LYS A 58 56.87 2.13 -28.11
CA LYS A 58 58.11 1.36 -28.29
C LYS A 58 59.38 2.23 -28.37
N SER A 59 59.19 3.45 -28.83
CA SER A 59 60.26 4.42 -29.02
C SER A 59 59.68 5.83 -28.98
N VAL A 60 60.56 6.84 -28.94
CA VAL A 60 60.09 8.24 -28.97
C VAL A 60 59.31 8.51 -30.25
N VAL A 61 58.05 8.88 -30.11
CA VAL A 61 57.12 9.21 -31.20
C VAL A 61 56.84 10.71 -31.18
N ALA A 62 56.85 11.33 -32.35
CA ALA A 62 56.49 12.74 -32.44
C ALA A 62 55.07 13.02 -32.04
N PRO A 63 54.78 14.00 -31.18
CA PRO A 63 53.44 14.31 -30.71
C PRO A 63 52.40 14.55 -31.81
N GLU A 64 52.84 15.10 -32.97
CA GLU A 64 51.99 15.28 -34.15
C GLU A 64 51.51 13.94 -34.77
N THR A 65 52.35 12.89 -34.66
CA THR A 65 51.96 11.55 -35.11
C THR A 65 50.88 10.97 -34.18
N VAL A 66 51.01 11.18 -32.88
CA VAL A 66 50.02 10.78 -31.86
C VAL A 66 48.70 11.53 -32.09
N LYS A 67 48.76 12.85 -32.27
CA LYS A 67 47.59 13.66 -32.57
C LYS A 67 46.82 13.15 -33.79
N ARG A 68 47.55 12.88 -34.88
CA ARG A 68 46.94 12.38 -36.11
C ARG A 68 46.24 11.04 -35.89
N TRP A 69 46.87 10.13 -35.15
CA TRP A 69 46.27 8.85 -34.83
C TRP A 69 45.04 9.01 -33.93
N LEU A 70 45.06 9.89 -32.93
CA LEU A 70 43.90 10.20 -32.11
C LEU A 70 42.75 10.77 -32.96
N ASP A 71 43.06 11.68 -33.90
CA ASP A 71 42.05 12.21 -34.82
C ASP A 71 41.47 11.14 -35.77
N GLU A 72 42.27 10.12 -36.12
CA GLU A 72 41.86 9.01 -36.94
C GLU A 72 40.89 8.08 -36.17
N VAL A 73 41.20 7.73 -34.92
CA VAL A 73 40.47 6.74 -34.14
C VAL A 73 39.26 7.32 -33.39
N PHE A 74 39.29 8.58 -32.98
CA PHE A 74 38.22 9.25 -32.26
C PHE A 74 37.41 10.23 -33.12
N GLY A 75 37.87 10.49 -34.34
CA GLY A 75 37.21 11.43 -35.25
C GLY A 75 38.07 12.69 -35.47
N THR A 76 37.98 13.27 -36.65
CA THR A 76 38.76 14.45 -37.03
C THR A 76 38.50 15.63 -36.12
N GLY A 77 39.52 16.17 -35.49
CA GLY A 77 39.43 17.29 -34.54
C GLY A 77 39.21 16.88 -33.09
N SER A 78 39.22 15.57 -32.81
CA SER A 78 39.08 15.07 -31.44
C SER A 78 40.33 15.31 -30.58
N ALA A 79 41.52 15.55 -31.19
CA ALA A 79 42.71 15.90 -30.47
C ALA A 79 43.18 17.32 -30.80
N GLY A 80 43.57 18.08 -29.78
CA GLY A 80 43.98 19.49 -29.92
C GLY A 80 45.06 19.90 -28.95
N TRP A 81 45.74 21.03 -29.27
CA TRP A 81 46.76 21.63 -28.42
C TRP A 81 46.15 22.74 -27.58
N VAL A 82 46.34 22.67 -26.27
CA VAL A 82 45.93 23.71 -25.32
C VAL A 82 47.12 23.99 -24.38
N ASP A 83 47.56 25.22 -24.30
CA ASP A 83 48.68 25.68 -23.45
C ASP A 83 49.99 24.85 -23.59
N GLY A 84 50.20 24.20 -24.74
CA GLY A 84 51.35 23.38 -25.02
C GLY A 84 51.20 21.90 -24.71
N ASP A 85 50.12 21.48 -24.13
CA ASP A 85 49.75 20.10 -23.88
C ASP A 85 48.82 19.57 -24.98
N LEU A 86 48.99 18.30 -25.39
CA LEU A 86 48.07 17.61 -26.27
C LEU A 86 46.91 17.05 -25.44
N LEU A 87 45.69 17.43 -25.80
CA LEU A 87 44.47 16.93 -25.18
C LEU A 87 43.66 16.09 -26.16
N LEU A 88 43.02 15.06 -25.68
CA LEU A 88 41.89 14.37 -26.33
C LEU A 88 40.58 14.97 -25.80
N GLY A 89 39.80 15.61 -26.70
CA GLY A 89 38.58 16.31 -26.36
C GLY A 89 37.49 15.38 -25.81
N LEU A 90 36.78 15.84 -24.79
CA LEU A 90 35.59 15.21 -24.28
C LEU A 90 34.37 16.10 -24.61
N ASP A 91 33.21 15.45 -24.76
CA ASP A 91 31.96 16.16 -25.08
C ASP A 91 31.45 16.91 -23.85
N ASP A 92 31.58 18.23 -23.85
CA ASP A 92 31.03 19.12 -22.83
C ASP A 92 30.17 20.20 -23.49
N PRO A 93 28.82 20.10 -23.39
CA PRO A 93 27.92 21.04 -24.01
C PRO A 93 27.89 22.43 -23.33
N ARG A 94 28.61 22.59 -22.22
CA ARG A 94 28.62 23.84 -21.45
C ARG A 94 29.66 24.85 -21.95
N THR A 95 30.65 24.38 -22.69
CA THR A 95 31.75 25.23 -23.16
C THR A 95 32.03 25.03 -24.65
N THR A 96 32.50 26.08 -25.27
CA THR A 96 33.07 26.03 -26.63
C THR A 96 34.58 25.93 -26.62
N GLU A 97 35.20 25.97 -25.45
CA GLU A 97 36.63 25.76 -25.28
C GLU A 97 36.96 24.28 -25.40
N PHE A 98 38.10 23.99 -25.98
CA PHE A 98 38.57 22.63 -26.13
C PHE A 98 39.08 22.10 -24.79
N THR A 99 38.33 21.21 -24.18
CA THR A 99 38.64 20.57 -22.89
C THR A 99 38.67 19.06 -23.04
N GLY A 100 39.48 18.37 -22.26
CA GLY A 100 39.55 16.90 -22.34
C GLY A 100 40.66 16.30 -21.52
N LEU A 101 41.06 15.07 -21.86
CA LEU A 101 42.11 14.33 -21.18
C LEU A 101 43.49 14.73 -21.74
N ARG A 102 44.39 15.07 -20.83
CA ARG A 102 45.77 15.31 -21.20
C ARG A 102 46.46 14.03 -21.69
N VAL A 103 47.10 14.06 -22.84
CA VAL A 103 47.80 12.92 -23.38
C VAL A 103 49.23 12.87 -22.82
N GLU A 104 49.54 11.82 -22.08
CA GLU A 104 50.88 11.57 -21.52
C GLU A 104 51.57 10.46 -22.32
N LEU A 105 52.79 10.73 -22.75
CA LEU A 105 53.60 9.77 -23.53
C LEU A 105 54.70 9.20 -22.65
N SER A 106 54.78 7.88 -22.61
CA SER A 106 55.89 7.16 -21.97
C SER A 106 56.51 6.19 -22.96
N VAL A 107 57.82 5.96 -22.84
CA VAL A 107 58.56 4.98 -23.65
C VAL A 107 58.94 3.82 -22.75
N ASP A 108 58.44 2.64 -23.07
CA ASP A 108 58.73 1.41 -22.35
C ASP A 108 59.31 0.38 -23.31
N ALA A 109 60.67 0.26 -23.33
CA ALA A 109 61.38 -0.67 -24.18
C ALA A 109 61.45 -2.11 -23.63
N GLU A 110 61.11 -2.33 -22.35
CA GLU A 110 61.40 -3.60 -21.67
C GLU A 110 60.15 -4.42 -21.23
N GLN A 111 58.93 -3.85 -21.20
CA GLN A 111 57.74 -4.59 -20.75
C GLN A 111 56.47 -4.29 -21.60
N PRO A 112 56.32 -5.01 -22.74
CA PRO A 112 55.08 -4.90 -23.48
C PRO A 112 53.89 -5.48 -22.66
N GLY A 113 52.85 -4.67 -22.44
CA GLY A 113 51.55 -5.16 -22.03
C GLY A 113 51.24 -5.23 -20.51
N ARG A 114 51.97 -4.55 -19.65
CA ARG A 114 51.50 -4.30 -18.28
C ARG A 114 50.80 -2.97 -18.20
N ALA A 115 49.49 -3.02 -18.24
CA ALA A 115 48.68 -1.88 -17.82
C ALA A 115 49.07 -1.47 -16.38
N ARG A 116 49.65 -0.29 -16.23
CA ARG A 116 49.89 0.33 -14.93
C ARG A 116 48.57 0.92 -14.45
N ARG A 117 47.77 0.10 -13.79
CA ARG A 117 46.55 0.56 -13.24
C ARG A 117 46.82 1.58 -12.13
N ARG A 118 46.51 2.83 -12.35
CA ARG A 118 46.49 3.84 -11.29
C ARG A 118 45.28 3.53 -10.43
N VAL A 119 45.53 2.96 -9.29
CA VAL A 119 44.47 2.65 -8.34
C VAL A 119 44.38 3.83 -7.35
N PRO A 120 43.22 4.45 -7.14
CA PRO A 120 43.07 5.42 -6.08
C PRO A 120 43.50 4.83 -4.74
N LEU A 121 44.40 5.54 -4.04
CA LEU A 121 45.15 5.03 -2.87
C LEU A 121 44.32 4.67 -1.63
N LEU A 122 42.98 4.83 -1.68
CA LEU A 122 42.14 4.77 -0.47
C LEU A 122 40.92 3.85 -0.59
N ARG A 123 41.09 2.78 -1.31
CA ARG A 123 40.05 1.88 -1.77
C ARG A 123 39.17 1.24 -0.75
N GLU A 124 39.67 0.83 0.38
CA GLU A 124 38.95 -0.17 1.18
C GLU A 124 38.47 0.35 2.52
N LYS A 125 38.95 1.49 2.93
CA LYS A 125 38.86 1.80 4.36
C LYS A 125 37.86 2.87 4.70
N HIS A 126 37.30 3.59 3.73
CA HIS A 126 36.43 4.72 4.03
C HIS A 126 35.01 4.32 4.36
N ILE A 127 34.35 3.50 3.52
CA ILE A 127 32.99 3.05 3.79
C ILE A 127 32.99 2.15 5.02
N THR A 128 33.93 1.23 5.11
CA THR A 128 34.01 0.30 6.25
C THR A 128 34.28 1.03 7.57
N ARG A 129 35.08 2.10 7.56
CA ARG A 129 35.31 2.94 8.73
C ARG A 129 34.11 3.81 9.08
N GLN A 130 33.43 4.37 8.09
CA GLN A 130 32.23 5.17 8.29
C GLN A 130 31.04 4.33 8.75
N LEU A 131 30.99 3.06 8.36
CA LEU A 131 30.00 2.10 8.85
C LEU A 131 30.28 1.58 10.26
N ALA A 132 31.48 1.80 10.82
CA ALA A 132 31.81 1.39 12.18
C ALA A 132 31.08 2.25 13.22
N GLU A 133 30.80 3.52 12.92
CA GLU A 133 30.11 4.46 13.82
C GLU A 133 28.78 4.92 13.21
N PRO A 134 27.81 5.38 14.02
CA PRO A 134 26.62 6.05 13.49
C PRO A 134 27.03 7.25 12.63
N LEU A 135 26.42 7.37 11.47
CA LEU A 135 26.71 8.48 10.55
C LEU A 135 26.18 9.79 11.11
N GLN A 136 26.96 10.85 10.98
CA GLN A 136 26.47 12.19 11.21
C GLN A 136 25.38 12.52 10.18
N ARG A 137 24.31 13.14 10.64
CA ARG A 137 23.24 13.54 9.75
C ARG A 137 23.69 14.64 8.81
N PRO A 138 23.10 14.70 7.59
CA PRO A 138 23.37 15.83 6.70
C PRO A 138 22.89 17.14 7.34
N ASP A 139 23.63 18.22 7.12
CA ASP A 139 23.29 19.55 7.66
C ASP A 139 21.93 20.04 7.15
N ALA A 140 21.65 19.82 5.87
CA ALA A 140 20.34 20.13 5.28
C ALA A 140 19.37 18.96 5.53
N PRO A 141 18.20 19.20 6.15
CA PRO A 141 17.23 18.16 6.47
C PRO A 141 16.44 17.66 5.26
N VAL A 142 16.48 18.38 4.15
CA VAL A 142 15.85 18.06 2.85
C VAL A 142 16.84 18.35 1.73
N PHE A 143 16.63 17.72 0.59
CA PHE A 143 17.39 18.06 -0.61
C PHE A 143 17.03 19.45 -1.15
N ALA A 144 17.93 20.06 -1.87
CA ALA A 144 17.68 21.32 -2.56
C ALA A 144 16.46 21.18 -3.50
N ASP A 145 15.70 22.24 -3.66
CA ASP A 145 14.47 22.33 -4.46
C ASP A 145 13.40 21.28 -4.08
N GLU A 146 13.48 20.72 -2.88
CA GLU A 146 12.53 19.74 -2.32
C GLU A 146 12.34 18.48 -3.19
N VAL A 147 13.30 18.15 -4.06
CA VAL A 147 13.29 16.93 -4.88
C VAL A 147 13.23 15.71 -3.98
N GLN A 148 12.35 14.77 -4.30
CA GLN A 148 12.23 13.53 -3.55
C GLN A 148 13.09 12.43 -4.17
N LEU A 149 13.95 11.79 -3.38
CA LEU A 149 14.67 10.59 -3.76
C LEU A 149 14.00 9.36 -3.16
N MET A 150 13.69 8.40 -4.02
CA MET A 150 13.18 7.08 -3.61
C MET A 150 14.12 6.00 -4.13
N ALA A 151 14.62 5.15 -3.24
CA ALA A 151 15.56 4.09 -3.57
C ALA A 151 14.98 2.70 -3.30
N PHE A 152 14.95 1.86 -4.31
CA PHE A 152 14.52 0.47 -4.23
C PHE A 152 15.72 -0.44 -4.03
N HIS A 153 15.65 -1.29 -3.02
CA HIS A 153 16.71 -2.23 -2.68
C HIS A 153 16.16 -3.60 -2.30
N SER A 154 16.98 -4.63 -2.37
CA SER A 154 16.63 -5.98 -1.91
C SER A 154 17.85 -6.72 -1.43
N PHE A 155 17.71 -7.59 -0.43
CA PHE A 155 18.80 -8.46 0.01
C PHE A 155 19.13 -9.51 -1.05
N LYS A 156 18.13 -10.01 -1.79
CA LYS A 156 18.26 -11.06 -2.79
C LYS A 156 17.79 -10.57 -4.17
N GLY A 157 18.47 -11.01 -5.24
CA GLY A 157 18.04 -10.76 -6.61
C GLY A 157 16.77 -11.55 -6.97
N GLY A 158 16.06 -11.10 -8.01
CA GLY A 158 14.89 -11.79 -8.55
C GLY A 158 13.62 -11.69 -7.70
N VAL A 159 13.56 -10.76 -6.77
CA VAL A 159 12.38 -10.55 -5.89
C VAL A 159 11.34 -9.57 -6.48
N GLY A 160 11.52 -9.10 -7.70
CA GLY A 160 10.61 -8.14 -8.34
C GLY A 160 10.91 -6.66 -8.03
N ARG A 161 12.07 -6.34 -7.47
CA ARG A 161 12.49 -4.97 -7.12
C ARG A 161 12.30 -3.99 -8.29
N THR A 162 12.89 -4.29 -9.44
CA THR A 162 12.84 -3.46 -10.65
C THR A 162 11.41 -3.19 -11.13
N VAL A 163 10.55 -4.21 -11.13
CA VAL A 163 9.15 -4.06 -11.53
C VAL A 163 8.41 -3.09 -10.60
N HIS A 164 8.67 -3.15 -9.30
CA HIS A 164 8.04 -2.24 -8.35
C HIS A 164 8.59 -0.81 -8.45
N ALA A 165 9.87 -0.63 -8.78
CA ALA A 165 10.44 0.68 -9.07
C ALA A 165 9.79 1.32 -10.31
N VAL A 166 9.64 0.54 -11.38
CA VAL A 166 8.95 0.97 -12.61
C VAL A 166 7.47 1.27 -12.34
N ALA A 167 6.78 0.43 -11.54
CA ALA A 167 5.38 0.64 -11.18
C ALA A 167 5.15 1.95 -10.41
N VAL A 168 6.05 2.29 -9.50
CA VAL A 168 6.00 3.58 -8.79
C VAL A 168 6.24 4.74 -9.75
N ALA A 169 7.24 4.64 -10.62
CA ALA A 169 7.52 5.69 -11.60
C ALA A 169 6.33 5.92 -12.55
N ASP A 170 5.72 4.84 -13.07
CA ASP A 170 4.53 4.91 -13.92
C ASP A 170 3.34 5.54 -13.19
N ARG A 171 3.07 5.11 -11.95
CA ARG A 171 1.96 5.64 -11.15
C ARG A 171 2.13 7.13 -10.86
N LEU A 172 3.34 7.57 -10.51
CA LEU A 172 3.64 8.99 -10.31
C LEU A 172 3.44 9.81 -11.59
N ALA A 173 3.91 9.30 -12.73
CA ALA A 173 3.74 9.98 -14.00
C ALA A 173 2.26 10.04 -14.44
N ARG A 174 1.47 8.99 -14.22
CA ARG A 174 0.02 8.99 -14.46
C ARG A 174 -0.70 10.02 -13.58
N SER A 175 -0.20 10.29 -12.38
CA SER A 175 -0.73 11.34 -11.49
C SER A 175 -0.24 12.75 -11.85
N GLY A 176 0.48 12.92 -12.96
CA GLY A 176 0.97 14.21 -13.44
C GLY A 176 2.34 14.61 -12.91
N GLY A 177 3.02 13.74 -12.16
CA GLY A 177 4.39 13.95 -11.68
C GLY A 177 5.42 13.76 -12.78
N LYS A 178 6.55 14.45 -12.67
CA LYS A 178 7.71 14.25 -13.52
C LYS A 178 8.74 13.42 -12.78
N VAL A 179 9.17 12.30 -13.36
CA VAL A 179 10.00 11.30 -12.70
C VAL A 179 11.30 11.09 -13.48
N LEU A 180 12.42 11.06 -12.76
CA LEU A 180 13.69 10.52 -13.27
C LEU A 180 13.83 9.09 -12.71
N LEU A 181 13.80 8.09 -13.60
CA LEU A 181 13.95 6.67 -13.25
C LEU A 181 15.37 6.21 -13.60
N ILE A 182 16.11 5.77 -12.59
CA ILE A 182 17.53 5.42 -12.70
C ILE A 182 17.72 3.93 -12.46
N ASP A 183 18.40 3.28 -13.41
CA ASP A 183 18.91 1.93 -13.25
C ASP A 183 20.36 2.01 -12.69
N ALA A 184 20.49 1.83 -11.39
CA ALA A 184 21.79 1.86 -10.72
C ALA A 184 22.39 0.45 -10.51
N ASP A 185 21.81 -0.59 -11.11
CA ASP A 185 22.37 -1.94 -11.11
C ASP A 185 23.33 -2.12 -12.30
N LEU A 186 24.61 -1.82 -12.10
CA LEU A 186 25.63 -1.90 -13.14
C LEU A 186 25.97 -3.35 -13.56
N GLU A 187 25.60 -4.35 -12.74
CA GLU A 187 25.94 -5.74 -13.01
C GLU A 187 24.80 -6.56 -13.62
N ALA A 188 23.56 -6.27 -13.20
CA ALA A 188 22.37 -6.96 -13.66
C ALA A 188 21.23 -5.97 -13.96
N PRO A 189 21.43 -5.04 -14.92
CA PRO A 189 20.49 -3.95 -15.16
C PRO A 189 19.15 -4.46 -15.68
N GLY A 190 18.07 -4.09 -15.02
CA GLY A 190 16.71 -4.49 -15.40
C GLY A 190 16.00 -3.46 -16.26
N ILE A 191 15.95 -2.21 -15.82
CA ILE A 191 15.29 -1.11 -16.53
C ILE A 191 15.98 -0.84 -17.86
N THR A 192 17.30 -0.90 -17.88
CA THR A 192 18.11 -0.71 -19.08
C THR A 192 17.71 -1.67 -20.21
N TRP A 193 17.52 -2.94 -19.90
CA TRP A 193 17.03 -3.92 -20.89
C TRP A 193 15.63 -3.61 -21.38
N MET A 194 14.70 -3.30 -20.46
CA MET A 194 13.35 -2.90 -20.84
C MET A 194 13.35 -1.70 -21.77
N HIS A 195 14.18 -0.70 -21.47
CA HIS A 195 14.28 0.54 -22.26
C HIS A 195 14.91 0.33 -23.63
N LYS A 196 15.98 -0.46 -23.74
CA LYS A 196 16.71 -0.73 -25.00
C LYS A 196 15.90 -1.51 -26.01
N GLU A 197 15.11 -2.50 -25.57
CA GLU A 197 14.26 -3.30 -26.45
C GLU A 197 13.21 -2.46 -27.18
N GLN A 198 12.94 -1.26 -26.68
CA GLN A 198 12.02 -0.30 -27.32
C GLN A 198 12.69 0.59 -28.38
N GLY A 199 13.98 0.44 -28.64
CA GLY A 199 14.74 1.38 -29.46
C GLY A 199 14.90 2.76 -28.78
N GLY A 200 14.79 2.80 -27.45
CA GLY A 200 15.01 4.02 -26.68
C GLY A 200 16.43 4.55 -26.83
N GLN A 201 16.57 5.87 -26.93
CA GLN A 201 17.86 6.52 -26.95
C GLN A 201 18.58 6.31 -25.62
N CYS A 202 19.86 5.98 -25.69
CA CYS A 202 20.71 5.73 -24.53
C CYS A 202 22.00 6.55 -24.71
N ASP A 203 21.85 7.86 -24.73
CA ASP A 203 22.95 8.79 -24.96
C ASP A 203 23.76 9.01 -23.69
N PHE A 204 23.11 9.02 -22.54
CA PHE A 204 23.71 9.23 -21.24
C PHE A 204 23.24 8.19 -20.22
N THR A 205 24.14 7.68 -19.38
CA THR A 205 23.89 6.56 -18.48
C THR A 205 24.31 6.85 -17.05
N TYR A 206 23.87 5.99 -16.11
CA TYR A 206 24.30 6.07 -14.72
C TYR A 206 25.82 5.85 -14.57
N GLU A 207 26.41 4.95 -15.39
CA GLU A 207 27.88 4.76 -15.44
C GLU A 207 28.59 6.04 -15.85
N ASP A 208 28.09 6.75 -16.85
CA ASP A 208 28.66 8.06 -17.26
C ASP A 208 28.57 9.07 -16.10
N PHE A 209 27.40 9.14 -15.46
CA PHE A 209 27.18 10.07 -14.35
C PHE A 209 28.14 9.83 -13.18
N ILE A 210 28.24 8.59 -12.70
CA ILE A 210 29.16 8.28 -11.60
C ILE A 210 30.62 8.45 -11.99
N THR A 211 30.95 8.23 -13.27
CA THR A 211 32.31 8.48 -13.80
C THR A 211 32.66 9.96 -13.78
N LEU A 212 31.74 10.81 -14.21
CA LEU A 212 31.89 12.25 -14.11
C LEU A 212 32.01 12.73 -12.66
N LEU A 213 31.19 12.15 -11.76
CA LEU A 213 31.28 12.44 -10.33
C LEU A 213 32.61 12.03 -9.72
N GLN A 214 33.23 10.95 -10.19
CA GLN A 214 34.54 10.51 -9.75
C GLN A 214 35.60 11.54 -10.09
N GLY A 215 35.55 12.06 -11.31
CA GLY A 215 36.50 13.08 -11.79
C GLY A 215 36.29 14.49 -11.24
N ALA A 216 35.19 14.73 -10.48
CA ALA A 216 34.88 16.05 -9.96
C ALA A 216 35.89 16.51 -8.90
N GLU A 217 36.52 17.66 -9.12
CA GLU A 217 37.45 18.26 -8.17
C GLU A 217 36.70 18.83 -6.95
N ASN A 218 37.34 18.81 -5.79
CA ASN A 218 36.81 19.39 -4.54
C ASN A 218 35.40 18.92 -4.12
N GLY A 219 34.89 17.81 -4.66
CA GLY A 219 33.57 17.32 -4.38
C GLY A 219 32.41 18.10 -5.01
N GLU A 220 32.68 18.91 -6.04
CA GLU A 220 31.66 19.65 -6.78
C GLU A 220 31.01 18.75 -7.84
N SER A 221 29.68 18.56 -7.72
CA SER A 221 28.91 17.74 -8.67
C SER A 221 28.33 18.53 -9.84
N ALA A 222 28.44 19.86 -9.83
CA ALA A 222 27.76 20.75 -10.78
C ALA A 222 28.04 20.40 -12.25
N ALA A 223 29.29 20.10 -12.57
CA ALA A 223 29.67 19.73 -13.92
C ALA A 223 28.98 18.45 -14.41
N ALA A 224 29.00 17.40 -13.58
CA ALA A 224 28.34 16.13 -13.92
C ALA A 224 26.83 16.31 -14.06
N VAL A 225 26.21 17.10 -13.17
CA VAL A 225 24.78 17.44 -13.21
C VAL A 225 24.41 18.19 -14.49
N ASP A 226 25.16 19.20 -14.86
CA ASP A 226 24.87 20.00 -16.06
C ASP A 226 25.01 19.16 -17.35
N ILE A 227 26.03 18.32 -17.44
CA ILE A 227 26.22 17.41 -18.59
C ILE A 227 25.06 16.43 -18.66
N ALA A 228 24.75 15.74 -17.57
CA ALA A 228 23.61 14.82 -17.51
C ALA A 228 22.30 15.49 -17.92
N ALA A 229 22.03 16.70 -17.38
CA ALA A 229 20.82 17.45 -17.67
C ALA A 229 20.71 17.90 -19.14
N ALA A 230 21.80 18.01 -19.86
CA ALA A 230 21.78 18.35 -21.28
C ALA A 230 21.35 17.17 -22.19
N TYR A 231 21.65 15.93 -21.80
CA TYR A 231 21.36 14.75 -22.61
C TYR A 231 20.12 13.99 -22.21
N LEU A 232 19.82 13.87 -20.90
CA LEU A 232 18.70 13.10 -20.38
C LEU A 232 17.31 13.50 -20.90
N PRO A 233 16.99 14.77 -21.22
CA PRO A 233 15.70 15.12 -21.80
C PRO A 233 15.35 14.36 -23.09
N ASN A 234 16.34 13.87 -23.82
CA ASN A 234 16.14 13.06 -25.02
C ASN A 234 15.74 11.61 -24.73
N GLN A 235 15.85 11.18 -23.47
CA GLN A 235 15.62 9.80 -23.01
C GLN A 235 14.26 9.68 -22.30
N GLN A 236 13.26 10.41 -22.75
CA GLN A 236 11.90 10.27 -22.24
C GLN A 236 11.27 8.94 -22.70
N ALA A 237 10.70 8.22 -21.73
CA ALA A 237 10.12 6.90 -21.93
C ALA A 237 8.66 6.89 -21.46
N GLY A 238 7.81 7.62 -22.12
CA GLY A 238 6.37 7.66 -21.87
C GLY A 238 5.82 9.09 -21.85
N HIS A 239 4.68 9.27 -22.46
CA HIS A 239 3.90 10.51 -22.47
C HIS A 239 2.54 10.24 -21.87
N TYR A 240 2.18 10.97 -20.85
CA TYR A 240 0.94 10.80 -20.11
C TYR A 240 0.00 11.97 -20.36
N SER A 241 -1.29 11.69 -20.53
CA SER A 241 -2.33 12.70 -20.72
C SER A 241 -2.46 13.68 -19.54
N SER A 242 -2.00 13.26 -18.37
CA SER A 242 -1.92 14.07 -17.15
C SER A 242 -0.85 15.17 -17.19
N GLY A 243 0.03 15.17 -18.19
CA GLY A 243 1.20 16.04 -18.27
C GLY A 243 2.41 15.57 -17.49
N GLY A 244 2.34 14.38 -16.89
CA GLY A 244 3.48 13.74 -16.26
C GLY A 244 4.44 13.11 -17.28
N SER A 245 5.63 12.73 -16.84
CA SER A 245 6.64 12.11 -17.70
C SER A 245 7.60 11.24 -16.93
N ILE A 246 8.16 10.25 -17.60
CA ILE A 246 9.30 9.46 -17.10
C ILE A 246 10.52 9.75 -17.99
N THR A 247 11.61 10.18 -17.40
CA THR A 247 12.93 10.22 -18.05
C THR A 247 13.73 9.04 -17.51
N VAL A 248 14.30 8.22 -18.38
CA VAL A 248 15.07 7.04 -17.99
C VAL A 248 16.56 7.33 -18.07
N MET A 249 17.30 7.05 -16.99
CA MET A 249 18.75 6.97 -17.00
C MET A 249 19.13 5.48 -16.94
N PRO A 250 19.50 4.87 -18.07
CA PRO A 250 19.95 3.49 -18.11
C PRO A 250 21.24 3.28 -17.31
N SER A 251 21.52 2.05 -16.93
CA SER A 251 22.71 1.69 -16.16
C SER A 251 24.01 1.96 -16.95
N SER A 252 24.08 1.40 -18.17
CA SER A 252 25.21 1.61 -19.07
C SER A 252 24.78 1.51 -20.52
N ARG A 253 25.54 2.11 -21.41
CA ARG A 253 25.33 1.99 -22.88
C ARG A 253 25.60 0.58 -23.38
N ARG A 254 26.45 -0.16 -22.70
CA ARG A 254 26.85 -1.50 -23.08
C ARG A 254 26.71 -2.44 -21.90
N VAL A 255 25.84 -3.39 -22.05
CA VAL A 255 25.74 -4.50 -21.10
C VAL A 255 26.76 -5.54 -21.53
N THR A 256 27.88 -5.63 -20.83
CA THR A 256 28.99 -6.57 -21.11
C THR A 256 29.06 -7.62 -20.00
N LEU A 257 29.73 -8.73 -20.28
CA LEU A 257 30.05 -9.75 -19.26
C LEU A 257 31.21 -9.29 -18.34
N ALA A 258 31.82 -8.17 -18.63
CA ALA A 258 32.88 -7.62 -17.80
C ALA A 258 32.29 -6.80 -16.65
N PRO A 259 32.89 -6.86 -15.46
CA PRO A 259 32.47 -6.02 -14.35
C PRO A 259 32.67 -4.52 -14.70
N PRO A 260 31.84 -3.63 -14.13
CA PRO A 260 31.97 -2.20 -14.32
C PRO A 260 33.38 -1.73 -13.89
N ARG A 261 33.93 -0.80 -14.62
CA ARG A 261 35.32 -0.30 -14.38
C ARG A 261 35.42 0.62 -13.18
N ILE A 262 34.30 1.28 -12.83
CA ILE A 262 34.21 2.15 -11.67
C ILE A 262 33.69 1.35 -10.48
N GLY A 263 34.49 1.33 -9.46
CA GLY A 263 34.10 0.76 -8.17
C GLY A 263 33.69 1.84 -7.17
N PRO A 264 33.09 1.46 -6.05
CA PRO A 264 32.65 2.38 -4.98
C PRO A 264 33.78 3.24 -4.42
N ALA A 265 34.97 2.65 -4.33
CA ALA A 265 36.15 3.33 -3.82
C ALA A 265 36.59 4.52 -4.70
N ASP A 266 36.21 4.49 -5.96
CA ASP A 266 36.55 5.55 -6.89
C ASP A 266 35.70 6.81 -6.66
N LEU A 267 34.53 6.65 -6.08
CA LEU A 267 33.57 7.73 -5.76
C LEU A 267 33.75 8.32 -4.36
N LEU A 268 34.30 7.55 -3.43
CA LEU A 268 34.34 7.87 -2.00
C LEU A 268 35.78 8.20 -1.57
N SER A 269 36.30 9.29 -2.11
CA SER A 269 37.62 9.78 -1.70
C SER A 269 37.59 10.48 -0.34
N PRO A 270 38.70 10.54 0.41
CA PRO A 270 38.80 11.31 1.63
C PRO A 270 38.46 12.78 1.39
N GLY A 271 37.62 13.32 2.27
CA GLY A 271 37.19 14.73 2.18
C GLY A 271 35.85 14.93 1.45
N ARG A 272 35.34 13.91 0.75
CA ARG A 272 33.97 13.96 0.20
C ARG A 272 32.93 13.59 1.27
N SER A 273 31.76 14.24 1.23
CA SER A 273 30.61 13.86 2.04
C SER A 273 30.19 12.43 1.69
N VAL A 274 29.76 11.66 2.69
CA VAL A 274 29.12 10.34 2.47
C VAL A 274 27.85 10.46 1.66
N TYR A 275 27.24 11.63 1.64
CA TYR A 275 26.00 11.95 0.93
C TYR A 275 26.25 12.55 -0.45
N PHE A 276 27.49 12.61 -0.92
CA PHE A 276 27.85 13.23 -2.19
C PHE A 276 27.07 12.69 -3.38
N VAL A 277 26.87 11.39 -3.46
CA VAL A 277 26.12 10.75 -4.55
C VAL A 277 24.64 11.12 -4.50
N THR A 278 24.02 11.08 -3.32
CA THR A 278 22.59 11.44 -3.16
C THR A 278 22.35 12.92 -3.39
N GLU A 279 23.26 13.76 -2.97
CA GLU A 279 23.22 15.21 -3.24
C GLU A 279 23.32 15.50 -4.73
N ALA A 280 24.21 14.80 -5.43
CA ALA A 280 24.34 14.93 -6.89
C ALA A 280 23.08 14.43 -7.63
N LEU A 281 22.50 13.31 -7.21
CA LEU A 281 21.25 12.79 -7.79
C LEU A 281 20.08 13.75 -7.54
N ALA A 282 19.98 14.33 -6.35
CA ALA A 282 18.96 15.33 -6.05
C ALA A 282 19.15 16.62 -6.87
N ALA A 283 20.40 17.10 -6.98
CA ALA A 283 20.72 18.26 -7.81
C ALA A 283 20.39 18.01 -9.28
N LEU A 284 20.62 16.80 -9.79
CA LEU A 284 20.23 16.43 -11.14
C LEU A 284 18.70 16.45 -11.29
N GLY A 285 17.97 15.91 -10.34
CA GLY A 285 16.50 15.96 -10.32
C GLY A 285 15.99 17.40 -10.37
N ALA A 286 16.53 18.27 -9.53
CA ALA A 286 16.22 19.70 -9.52
C ALA A 286 16.53 20.37 -10.86
N ARG A 287 17.70 20.08 -11.44
CA ARG A 287 18.14 20.65 -12.71
C ARG A 287 17.27 20.23 -13.90
N LEU A 288 16.74 19.00 -13.87
CA LEU A 288 15.77 18.48 -14.85
C LEU A 288 14.33 18.97 -14.57
N GLY A 289 14.07 19.56 -13.43
CA GLY A 289 12.73 19.96 -13.00
C GLY A 289 11.80 18.79 -12.79
N VAL A 290 12.33 17.66 -12.27
CA VAL A 290 11.52 16.49 -11.90
C VAL A 290 11.11 16.58 -10.42
N ASP A 291 9.95 15.99 -10.11
CA ASP A 291 9.39 15.97 -8.75
C ASP A 291 10.06 14.86 -7.92
N THR A 292 10.35 13.75 -8.57
CA THR A 292 10.86 12.54 -7.90
C THR A 292 11.94 11.87 -8.72
N VAL A 293 13.01 11.44 -8.04
CA VAL A 293 14.07 10.57 -8.57
C VAL A 293 13.88 9.19 -7.97
N VAL A 294 13.61 8.19 -8.81
CA VAL A 294 13.45 6.78 -8.43
C VAL A 294 14.70 6.03 -8.83
N VAL A 295 15.37 5.40 -7.88
CA VAL A 295 16.64 4.70 -8.10
C VAL A 295 16.45 3.20 -7.83
N ASP A 296 16.64 2.37 -8.85
CA ASP A 296 16.68 0.90 -8.73
C ASP A 296 18.11 0.47 -8.41
N LEU A 297 18.38 0.17 -7.13
CA LEU A 297 19.71 -0.19 -6.64
C LEU A 297 19.99 -1.68 -6.85
N ARG A 298 21.25 -2.06 -6.91
CA ARG A 298 21.69 -3.45 -6.95
C ARG A 298 21.22 -4.22 -5.71
N ALA A 299 20.92 -5.51 -5.89
CA ALA A 299 20.58 -6.41 -4.77
C ALA A 299 21.82 -6.78 -3.93
N GLY A 300 21.58 -7.11 -2.66
CA GLY A 300 22.60 -7.54 -1.71
C GLY A 300 23.41 -6.40 -1.11
N ALA A 301 24.43 -6.74 -0.34
CA ALA A 301 25.36 -5.75 0.21
C ALA A 301 26.24 -5.19 -0.91
N SER A 302 25.95 -3.99 -1.36
CA SER A 302 26.70 -3.30 -2.40
C SER A 302 27.23 -1.98 -1.87
N GLU A 303 28.51 -1.73 -2.06
CA GLU A 303 29.14 -0.48 -1.65
C GLU A 303 28.61 0.72 -2.43
N LEU A 304 28.14 0.54 -3.67
CA LEU A 304 27.49 1.61 -4.46
C LEU A 304 26.07 1.91 -3.98
N SER A 305 25.38 0.92 -3.44
CA SER A 305 24.04 1.10 -2.87
C SER A 305 24.09 1.72 -1.46
N ALA A 306 25.13 1.45 -0.71
CA ALA A 306 25.24 1.87 0.68
C ALA A 306 25.13 3.40 0.89
N PRO A 307 25.81 4.28 0.14
CA PRO A 307 25.67 5.73 0.30
C PRO A 307 24.23 6.21 0.12
N VAL A 308 23.50 5.62 -0.82
CA VAL A 308 22.09 5.97 -1.08
C VAL A 308 21.19 5.50 0.06
N LEU A 309 21.42 4.29 0.56
CA LEU A 309 20.61 3.72 1.65
C LEU A 309 20.89 4.36 3.01
N LEU A 310 22.11 4.89 3.22
CA LEU A 310 22.51 5.51 4.47
C LEU A 310 22.11 6.98 4.57
N ASP A 311 21.65 7.60 3.48
CA ASP A 311 21.13 8.96 3.54
C ASP A 311 19.69 8.96 4.10
N PRO A 312 19.46 9.57 5.28
CA PRO A 312 18.14 9.58 5.89
C PRO A 312 17.10 10.40 5.13
N ARG A 313 17.52 11.25 4.21
CA ARG A 313 16.64 12.05 3.34
C ARG A 313 16.02 11.23 2.20
N VAL A 314 16.58 10.05 1.91
CA VAL A 314 16.10 9.13 0.88
C VAL A 314 14.94 8.28 1.42
N GLN A 315 13.84 8.21 0.68
CA GLN A 315 12.79 7.23 0.93
C GLN A 315 13.29 5.85 0.54
N ARG A 316 13.51 4.99 1.50
CA ARG A 316 14.08 3.66 1.31
C ARG A 316 12.98 2.62 1.20
N VAL A 317 12.97 1.86 0.11
CA VAL A 317 12.00 0.81 -0.15
C VAL A 317 12.73 -0.53 -0.31
N PHE A 318 12.53 -1.44 0.62
CA PHE A 318 13.10 -2.78 0.56
C PHE A 318 12.09 -3.74 -0.03
N VAL A 319 12.55 -4.58 -0.98
CA VAL A 319 11.70 -5.60 -1.62
C VAL A 319 12.17 -6.98 -1.18
N THR A 320 11.25 -7.81 -0.69
CA THR A 320 11.55 -9.15 -0.17
C THR A 320 10.48 -10.16 -0.56
N THR A 321 10.78 -11.46 -0.42
CA THR A 321 9.81 -12.55 -0.60
C THR A 321 9.60 -13.27 0.72
N LEU A 322 8.66 -14.21 0.77
CA LEU A 322 8.41 -15.05 1.96
C LEU A 322 9.51 -16.08 2.23
N SER A 323 10.55 -16.21 1.38
CA SER A 323 11.65 -17.12 1.65
C SER A 323 12.42 -16.68 2.91
N HIS A 324 12.71 -17.61 3.79
CA HIS A 324 13.40 -17.33 5.06
C HIS A 324 14.69 -16.52 4.86
N GLN A 325 15.49 -16.86 3.85
CA GLN A 325 16.73 -16.16 3.54
C GLN A 325 16.49 -14.70 3.13
N SER A 326 15.44 -14.42 2.35
CA SER A 326 15.10 -13.06 1.93
C SER A 326 14.59 -12.24 3.10
N LEU A 327 13.72 -12.81 3.93
CA LEU A 327 13.17 -12.16 5.13
C LEU A 327 14.26 -11.85 6.15
N ALA A 328 15.06 -12.85 6.54
CA ALA A 328 16.11 -12.66 7.54
C ALA A 328 17.19 -11.66 7.06
N GLY A 329 17.53 -11.70 5.76
CA GLY A 329 18.46 -10.72 5.19
C GLY A 329 17.90 -9.30 5.21
N THR A 330 16.63 -9.12 4.86
CA THR A 330 15.96 -7.80 4.92
C THR A 330 15.85 -7.30 6.35
N GLU A 331 15.46 -8.15 7.29
CA GLU A 331 15.41 -7.82 8.72
C GLU A 331 16.78 -7.33 9.22
N LYS A 332 17.85 -8.05 8.88
CA LYS A 332 19.22 -7.68 9.28
C LYS A 332 19.63 -6.32 8.70
N MET A 333 19.28 -6.04 7.44
CA MET A 333 19.55 -4.74 6.83
C MET A 333 18.80 -3.61 7.53
N LEU A 334 17.53 -3.82 7.89
CA LEU A 334 16.74 -2.84 8.64
C LEU A 334 17.31 -2.58 10.04
N GLN A 335 17.79 -3.61 10.73
CA GLN A 335 18.48 -3.46 12.01
C GLN A 335 19.74 -2.61 11.88
N GLN A 336 20.61 -2.93 10.91
CA GLN A 336 21.82 -2.15 10.63
C GLN A 336 21.51 -0.70 10.25
N LEU A 337 20.44 -0.50 9.47
CA LEU A 337 19.98 0.85 9.14
C LEU A 337 19.58 1.63 10.40
N GLY A 338 18.87 1.01 11.32
CA GLY A 338 18.50 1.61 12.60
C GLY A 338 19.70 2.00 13.47
N GLU A 339 20.78 1.22 13.38
CA GLU A 339 22.03 1.50 14.11
C GLU A 339 22.84 2.62 13.48
N LYS A 340 22.94 2.66 12.15
CA LYS A 340 23.89 3.53 11.41
C LYS A 340 23.26 4.82 10.90
N ALA A 341 22.05 4.74 10.36
CA ALA A 341 21.33 5.86 9.75
C ALA A 341 19.82 5.75 10.04
N PRO A 342 19.40 5.85 11.33
CA PRO A 342 18.02 5.71 11.72
C PRO A 342 17.15 6.77 11.04
N THR A 343 15.92 6.40 10.70
CA THR A 343 14.90 7.33 10.22
C THR A 343 14.37 8.15 11.39
N LEU A 344 14.49 9.46 11.35
CA LEU A 344 13.86 10.33 12.33
C LEU A 344 12.39 10.55 11.97
N GLN A 345 11.55 10.17 12.91
CA GLN A 345 10.14 10.34 12.81
C GLN A 345 9.73 11.80 12.60
N GLY A 346 8.87 12.06 11.61
CA GLY A 346 8.41 13.40 11.27
C GLY A 346 9.46 14.32 10.61
N ALA A 347 10.70 13.86 10.47
CA ALA A 347 11.77 14.59 9.80
C ALA A 347 12.22 13.96 8.49
N ASP A 348 12.28 12.63 8.45
CA ASP A 348 12.75 11.88 7.29
C ASP A 348 11.61 11.15 6.57
N PRO A 349 11.78 10.81 5.28
CA PRO A 349 10.87 9.92 4.58
C PRO A 349 10.81 8.55 5.26
N ALA A 350 9.63 7.94 5.28
CA ALA A 350 9.45 6.63 5.91
C ALA A 350 10.17 5.54 5.12
N THR A 351 10.93 4.69 5.84
CA THR A 351 11.45 3.45 5.28
C THR A 351 10.32 2.43 5.17
N SER A 352 10.22 1.71 4.06
CA SER A 352 9.15 0.76 3.79
C SER A 352 9.69 -0.57 3.28
N VAL A 353 8.86 -1.63 3.39
CA VAL A 353 9.16 -2.96 2.86
C VAL A 353 8.00 -3.44 2.01
N ILE A 354 8.29 -4.02 0.85
CA ILE A 354 7.32 -4.71 0.00
C ILE A 354 7.58 -6.21 0.10
N VAL A 355 6.56 -6.98 0.47
CA VAL A 355 6.59 -8.45 0.45
C VAL A 355 5.93 -8.93 -0.84
N THR A 356 6.70 -9.64 -1.67
CA THR A 356 6.30 -10.01 -3.03
C THR A 356 6.21 -11.51 -3.25
N GLN A 357 5.75 -11.91 -4.44
CA GLN A 357 5.79 -13.28 -4.97
C GLN A 357 5.12 -14.33 -4.08
N TYR A 358 4.09 -13.97 -3.33
CA TYR A 358 3.31 -14.91 -2.57
C TYR A 358 1.91 -15.08 -3.18
N ARG A 359 1.32 -16.25 -3.02
CA ARG A 359 -0.05 -16.54 -3.49
C ARG A 359 -1.04 -16.30 -2.35
N MET A 360 -2.09 -15.54 -2.63
CA MET A 360 -3.09 -15.19 -1.62
C MET A 360 -3.88 -16.40 -1.11
N ASP A 361 -4.13 -17.37 -2.00
CA ASP A 361 -4.88 -18.59 -1.69
C ASP A 361 -4.14 -19.54 -0.74
N THR A 362 -2.81 -19.54 -0.75
CA THR A 362 -1.99 -20.52 -0.03
C THR A 362 -1.06 -19.94 1.02
N HIS A 363 -0.66 -18.65 0.90
CA HIS A 363 0.39 -18.09 1.73
C HIS A 363 -0.05 -16.90 2.60
N THR A 364 -1.35 -16.64 2.75
CA THR A 364 -1.85 -15.48 3.50
C THR A 364 -1.37 -15.46 4.96
N ALA A 365 -1.38 -16.61 5.63
CA ALA A 365 -0.91 -16.71 7.02
C ALA A 365 0.59 -16.38 7.14
N GLN A 366 1.42 -16.90 6.22
CA GLN A 366 2.86 -16.62 6.18
C GLN A 366 3.15 -15.15 5.82
N ALA A 367 2.37 -14.58 4.90
CA ALA A 367 2.50 -13.18 4.53
C ALA A 367 2.18 -12.23 5.70
N ASN A 368 1.15 -12.55 6.48
CA ASN A 368 0.80 -11.79 7.67
C ASN A 368 1.86 -11.95 8.78
N ALA A 369 2.41 -13.15 8.97
CA ALA A 369 3.51 -13.36 9.91
C ALA A 369 4.77 -12.57 9.50
N ALA A 370 5.14 -12.62 8.21
CA ALA A 370 6.25 -11.84 7.66
C ALA A 370 6.02 -10.34 7.81
N ARG A 371 4.80 -9.86 7.57
CA ARG A 371 4.40 -8.47 7.77
C ARG A 371 4.61 -8.03 9.22
N SER A 372 4.18 -8.82 10.21
CA SER A 372 4.36 -8.51 11.63
C SER A 372 5.85 -8.43 12.01
N MET A 373 6.66 -9.40 11.57
CA MET A 373 8.10 -9.42 11.81
C MET A 373 8.80 -8.19 11.20
N LEU A 374 8.51 -7.88 9.94
CA LEU A 374 9.11 -6.74 9.25
C LEU A 374 8.63 -5.40 9.82
N SER A 375 7.38 -5.30 10.30
CA SER A 375 6.90 -4.11 11.00
C SER A 375 7.70 -3.84 12.26
N ALA A 376 8.04 -4.88 13.02
CA ALA A 376 8.89 -4.75 14.20
C ALA A 376 10.31 -4.29 13.84
N ALA A 377 10.90 -4.86 12.77
CA ALA A 377 12.23 -4.46 12.29
C ALA A 377 12.24 -3.01 11.80
N LEU A 378 11.23 -2.59 11.03
CA LEU A 378 11.03 -1.19 10.64
C LEU A 378 10.91 -0.28 11.88
N GLY A 379 10.14 -0.72 12.86
CA GLY A 379 10.01 -0.01 14.13
C GLY A 379 11.35 0.19 14.84
N ALA A 380 12.24 -0.81 14.82
CA ALA A 380 13.57 -0.70 15.40
C ALA A 380 14.48 0.27 14.63
N ALA A 381 14.23 0.46 13.33
CA ALA A 381 14.97 1.41 12.49
C ALA A 381 14.53 2.88 12.67
N LEU A 382 13.45 3.13 13.41
CA LEU A 382 12.96 4.48 13.71
C LEU A 382 13.59 5.05 14.98
N ARG A 383 13.83 6.37 15.01
CA ARG A 383 14.17 7.14 16.21
C ARG A 383 13.07 8.15 16.52
N GLY A 384 12.81 8.39 17.80
CA GLY A 384 11.84 9.40 18.23
C GLY A 384 12.25 10.81 17.80
N ARG A 385 11.28 11.71 17.69
CA ARG A 385 11.49 13.12 17.37
C ARG A 385 12.35 13.79 18.47
N VAL A 386 13.26 14.67 18.08
CA VAL A 386 13.90 15.60 19.02
C VAL A 386 12.79 16.51 19.56
N GLU A 387 12.70 16.60 20.88
CA GLU A 387 11.69 17.41 21.57
C GLU A 387 11.83 18.88 21.17
N THR A 388 10.82 19.38 20.51
CA THR A 388 10.54 20.82 20.51
C THR A 388 9.39 21.05 21.47
N ASP A 389 9.62 21.94 22.43
CA ASP A 389 8.71 22.28 23.51
C ASP A 389 7.23 22.41 23.10
N GLY A 390 6.37 21.76 23.86
CA GLY A 390 5.02 22.19 24.18
C GLY A 390 3.93 21.90 23.17
N ASP A 391 3.53 20.64 22.95
CA ASP A 391 2.10 20.30 22.95
C ASP A 391 1.93 18.75 23.06
N ASP A 392 1.30 18.30 24.13
CA ASP A 392 1.14 16.89 24.49
C ASP A 392 0.00 16.18 23.74
N THR A 393 -0.38 16.66 22.55
CA THR A 393 -1.37 16.03 21.69
C THR A 393 -0.68 15.07 20.74
N GLY A 394 -0.61 13.81 21.13
CA GLY A 394 0.05 12.74 20.43
C GLY A 394 -0.13 12.73 18.93
N THR A 395 0.97 12.89 18.23
CA THR A 395 1.06 12.66 16.80
C THR A 395 0.97 11.16 16.54
N VAL A 396 -0.05 10.73 15.84
CA VAL A 396 -0.06 9.42 15.18
C VAL A 396 0.89 9.53 14.01
N ASP A 397 1.88 8.70 14.03
CA ASP A 397 3.15 8.97 13.41
C ASP A 397 3.38 8.36 12.04
N ALA A 398 4.51 8.75 11.46
CA ALA A 398 5.16 8.14 10.31
C ALA A 398 5.32 6.60 10.43
N ALA A 399 5.21 6.03 11.61
CA ALA A 399 5.11 4.58 11.82
C ALA A 399 3.91 3.94 11.13
N LEU A 400 2.81 4.67 10.90
CA LEU A 400 1.72 4.25 10.03
C LEU A 400 2.15 4.09 8.58
N LEU A 401 3.13 4.86 8.16
CA LEU A 401 3.67 4.85 6.81
C LEU A 401 4.77 3.78 6.63
N ALA A 402 5.32 3.28 7.72
CA ALA A 402 6.39 2.28 7.73
C ALA A 402 5.88 0.82 7.70
N GLN A 403 4.68 0.59 7.21
CA GLN A 403 4.13 -0.75 7.12
C GLN A 403 4.66 -1.52 5.91
N PRO A 404 4.93 -2.83 6.07
CA PRO A 404 5.17 -3.68 4.92
C PRO A 404 3.95 -3.72 4.01
N VAL A 405 4.17 -3.43 2.74
CA VAL A 405 3.18 -3.52 1.69
C VAL A 405 3.14 -4.96 1.17
N LEU A 406 1.97 -5.54 1.09
CA LEU A 406 1.78 -6.88 0.56
C LEU A 406 1.45 -6.81 -0.93
N SER A 407 2.40 -7.24 -1.79
CA SER A 407 2.23 -7.30 -3.25
C SER A 407 2.19 -8.77 -3.70
N PRO A 408 0.99 -9.36 -3.85
CA PRO A 408 0.87 -10.76 -4.20
C PRO A 408 1.41 -11.04 -5.60
N PHE A 409 1.73 -12.31 -5.83
CA PHE A 409 2.17 -12.81 -7.13
C PHE A 409 1.15 -12.50 -8.23
N ARG A 410 1.65 -12.02 -9.37
CA ARG A 410 0.88 -11.71 -10.58
C ARG A 410 1.46 -12.52 -11.73
N GLU A 411 0.65 -13.36 -12.36
CA GLU A 411 1.10 -14.22 -13.47
C GLU A 411 1.51 -13.38 -14.69
N GLU A 412 0.88 -12.24 -14.88
CA GLU A 412 1.15 -11.29 -15.96
C GLU A 412 2.58 -10.74 -15.93
N LEU A 413 3.20 -10.70 -14.75
CA LEU A 413 4.56 -10.20 -14.56
C LEU A 413 5.65 -11.24 -14.77
N LEU A 414 5.30 -12.51 -15.03
CA LEU A 414 6.28 -13.58 -15.32
C LEU A 414 6.96 -13.41 -16.68
N ALA A 415 6.21 -12.91 -17.65
CA ALA A 415 6.69 -12.72 -19.00
C ALA A 415 6.34 -11.31 -19.45
N LEU A 416 7.23 -10.37 -19.19
CA LEU A 416 7.02 -8.98 -19.60
C LEU A 416 7.15 -8.87 -21.13
N PRO A 417 6.31 -8.02 -21.77
CA PRO A 417 6.43 -7.74 -23.20
C PRO A 417 7.76 -7.08 -23.55
N SER A 418 8.12 -7.13 -24.83
CA SER A 418 9.36 -6.55 -25.34
C SER A 418 9.30 -5.02 -25.57
N SER A 419 8.12 -4.39 -25.43
CA SER A 419 8.00 -2.94 -25.57
C SER A 419 7.70 -2.26 -24.22
N TRP A 420 8.31 -1.10 -24.00
CA TRP A 420 8.15 -0.35 -22.74
C TRP A 420 6.69 0.02 -22.48
N ASP A 421 5.99 0.53 -23.48
CA ASP A 421 4.58 0.90 -23.32
C ASP A 421 3.74 -0.31 -22.93
N ALA A 422 4.00 -1.47 -23.57
CA ALA A 422 3.31 -2.71 -23.20
C ALA A 422 3.70 -3.21 -21.80
N VAL A 423 4.93 -3.01 -21.36
CA VAL A 423 5.33 -3.30 -19.96
C VAL A 423 4.56 -2.40 -18.99
N LEU A 424 4.46 -1.10 -19.27
CA LEU A 424 3.71 -0.16 -18.45
C LEU A 424 2.21 -0.50 -18.41
N ASP A 425 1.64 -0.91 -19.54
CA ASP A 425 0.23 -1.35 -19.62
C ASP A 425 -0.02 -2.62 -18.77
N VAL A 426 0.89 -3.59 -18.81
CA VAL A 426 0.81 -4.79 -17.97
C VAL A 426 0.91 -4.41 -16.48
N ILE A 427 1.87 -3.60 -16.11
CA ILE A 427 2.08 -3.15 -14.73
C ILE A 427 0.86 -2.39 -14.20
N SER A 428 0.28 -1.52 -15.03
CA SER A 428 -0.90 -0.74 -14.68
C SER A 428 -2.15 -1.61 -14.54
N SER A 429 -2.36 -2.58 -15.46
CA SER A 429 -3.57 -3.41 -15.48
C SER A 429 -3.57 -4.56 -14.48
N CYS A 430 -2.40 -5.07 -14.06
CA CYS A 430 -2.31 -6.18 -13.11
C CYS A 430 -2.50 -5.76 -11.64
N GLY A 431 -2.70 -4.47 -11.36
CA GLY A 431 -2.96 -3.94 -10.00
C GLY A 431 -1.74 -3.91 -9.07
N VAL A 432 -0.53 -4.04 -9.60
CA VAL A 432 0.70 -3.87 -8.81
C VAL A 432 0.86 -2.43 -8.34
N ALA A 433 0.51 -1.46 -9.18
CA ALA A 433 0.62 -0.05 -8.85
C ALA A 433 -0.32 0.36 -7.70
N ASP A 434 -1.51 -0.25 -7.60
CA ASP A 434 -2.51 0.10 -6.59
C ASP A 434 -2.05 -0.27 -5.18
N VAL A 435 -1.37 -1.41 -5.01
CA VAL A 435 -0.84 -1.81 -3.69
C VAL A 435 0.34 -0.95 -3.24
N LEU A 436 0.96 -0.20 -4.14
CA LEU A 436 2.09 0.69 -3.84
C LEU A 436 1.66 2.11 -3.44
N GLU A 437 0.37 2.43 -3.54
CA GLU A 437 -0.19 3.73 -3.18
C GLU A 437 0.34 4.29 -1.83
N PRO A 438 0.46 3.50 -0.76
CA PRO A 438 1.00 3.99 0.52
C PRO A 438 2.45 4.48 0.44
N LEU A 439 3.21 4.05 -0.56
CA LEU A 439 4.62 4.39 -0.74
C LEU A 439 4.83 5.65 -1.58
N LEU A 440 3.83 6.05 -2.35
CA LEU A 440 4.00 7.13 -3.30
C LEU A 440 4.30 8.46 -2.59
N PRO A 441 5.34 9.17 -3.00
CA PRO A 441 5.48 10.57 -2.68
C PRO A 441 4.37 11.32 -3.43
N VAL A 442 3.39 11.83 -2.72
CA VAL A 442 2.31 12.55 -3.39
C VAL A 442 2.71 14.00 -3.55
N PRO A 443 2.63 14.55 -4.76
CA PRO A 443 2.66 15.98 -4.95
C PRO A 443 1.59 16.60 -4.06
N ALA A 444 1.93 17.67 -3.36
CA ALA A 444 0.92 18.47 -2.65
C ALA A 444 -0.20 18.76 -3.66
N PRO A 445 -1.48 18.53 -3.32
CA PRO A 445 -2.56 18.76 -4.25
C PRO A 445 -2.35 20.15 -4.83
N ARG A 446 -2.20 20.24 -6.13
CA ARG A 446 -2.29 21.53 -6.80
C ARG A 446 -3.63 22.05 -6.36
N SER A 447 -3.62 23.11 -5.53
CA SER A 447 -4.82 23.79 -5.15
C SER A 447 -5.58 24.06 -6.45
N THR A 448 -6.54 23.23 -6.76
CA THR A 448 -7.65 23.57 -7.64
C THR A 448 -8.51 24.54 -6.85
N ALA A 449 -7.89 25.61 -6.37
CA ALA A 449 -8.56 26.81 -5.99
C ALA A 449 -9.00 27.52 -7.28
N GLY A 450 -9.80 26.82 -8.06
CA GLY A 450 -10.86 27.39 -8.80
C GLY A 450 -12.01 27.60 -7.82
N SER A 451 -11.77 28.32 -6.74
CA SER A 451 -12.86 28.92 -5.98
C SER A 451 -13.67 29.77 -6.95
N VAL A 452 -14.84 29.27 -7.27
CA VAL A 452 -15.87 30.13 -7.83
C VAL A 452 -15.97 31.32 -6.85
N PRO A 453 -15.65 32.55 -7.27
CA PRO A 453 -15.67 33.66 -6.34
C PRO A 453 -17.13 33.88 -5.94
N GLY A 454 -17.51 33.65 -4.70
CA GLY A 454 -18.77 34.16 -4.25
C GLY A 454 -19.52 33.52 -3.10
N VAL A 455 -19.19 32.31 -2.65
CA VAL A 455 -19.89 31.72 -1.48
C VAL A 455 -18.87 31.34 -0.42
N ALA A 456 -18.89 32.03 0.70
CA ALA A 456 -18.11 31.66 1.88
C ALA A 456 -18.65 30.33 2.43
N VAL A 457 -17.81 29.32 2.53
CA VAL A 457 -18.18 28.00 3.11
C VAL A 457 -18.33 28.16 4.62
N ASP A 458 -19.52 27.84 5.16
CA ASP A 458 -19.73 27.79 6.61
C ASP A 458 -19.31 26.43 7.16
N TYR A 459 -18.03 26.28 7.49
CA TYR A 459 -17.49 25.06 8.09
C TYR A 459 -18.15 24.71 9.43
N GLY A 460 -18.60 25.72 10.20
CA GLY A 460 -19.35 25.53 11.43
C GLY A 460 -20.68 24.78 11.18
N GLN A 461 -21.40 25.16 10.14
CA GLN A 461 -22.64 24.46 9.77
C GLN A 461 -22.35 23.04 9.27
N LEU A 462 -21.31 22.84 8.46
CA LEU A 462 -20.91 21.53 7.97
C LEU A 462 -20.53 20.58 9.13
N ARG A 463 -19.81 21.08 10.13
CA ARG A 463 -19.45 20.34 11.36
C ARG A 463 -20.70 19.91 12.13
N ARG A 464 -21.66 20.82 12.36
CA ARG A 464 -22.92 20.50 13.03
C ARG A 464 -23.76 19.47 12.26
N ASN A 465 -23.82 19.60 10.94
CA ASN A 465 -24.53 18.65 10.09
C ASN A 465 -23.94 17.25 10.21
N LEU A 466 -22.59 17.14 10.09
CA LEU A 466 -21.88 15.88 10.19
C LEU A 466 -22.06 15.25 11.60
N ALA A 467 -21.86 16.03 12.65
CA ALA A 467 -22.00 15.56 14.03
C ALA A 467 -23.42 15.00 14.30
N ARG A 468 -24.46 15.71 13.84
CA ARG A 468 -25.86 15.31 14.01
C ARG A 468 -26.21 14.04 13.22
N THR A 469 -25.83 14.00 11.93
CA THR A 469 -26.21 12.90 11.03
C THR A 469 -25.39 11.64 11.34
N ALA A 470 -24.08 11.76 11.48
CA ALA A 470 -23.24 10.64 11.87
C ALA A 470 -23.63 10.10 13.26
N GLY A 471 -23.94 10.99 14.23
CA GLY A 471 -24.40 10.59 15.55
C GLY A 471 -25.65 9.70 15.54
N LYS A 472 -26.60 9.96 14.62
CA LYS A 472 -27.76 9.09 14.42
C LYS A 472 -27.43 7.75 13.78
N LEU A 473 -26.38 7.70 12.95
CA LEU A 473 -25.96 6.49 12.22
C LEU A 473 -25.06 5.56 13.05
N VAL A 474 -24.55 6.00 14.19
CA VAL A 474 -23.67 5.16 15.05
C VAL A 474 -24.37 3.88 15.47
N TYR A 475 -25.65 3.97 15.81
CA TYR A 475 -26.51 2.83 16.15
C TYR A 475 -27.55 2.67 15.05
N ALA A 476 -27.28 1.77 14.11
CA ALA A 476 -28.19 1.44 13.01
C ALA A 476 -29.58 1.02 13.50
N GLU A 477 -29.63 0.50 14.69
CA GLU A 477 -30.82 0.07 15.41
C GLU A 477 -31.76 1.24 15.72
N GLN A 478 -31.22 2.46 15.90
CA GLN A 478 -31.97 3.68 16.28
C GLN A 478 -32.22 4.62 15.08
N SER A 479 -31.65 4.32 13.92
CA SER A 479 -31.71 5.24 12.77
C SER A 479 -33.02 5.21 11.98
N GLY A 480 -34.09 4.66 12.53
CA GLY A 480 -35.42 4.57 11.91
C GLY A 480 -35.36 4.24 10.40
N LEU A 481 -35.97 3.16 9.97
CA LEU A 481 -35.97 2.69 8.57
C LEU A 481 -36.76 3.63 7.64
N SER A 482 -36.31 4.89 7.53
CA SER A 482 -36.86 5.78 6.50
C SER A 482 -36.45 5.23 5.12
N SER A 483 -37.43 4.87 4.33
CA SER A 483 -37.29 4.41 2.95
C SER A 483 -36.71 5.45 2.00
N ALA A 484 -36.61 6.71 2.43
CA ALA A 484 -36.26 7.86 1.59
C ALA A 484 -34.75 8.14 1.48
N GLY A 485 -33.87 7.51 2.24
CA GLY A 485 -32.42 7.70 2.17
C GLY A 485 -31.73 6.53 1.48
N GLY A 486 -30.94 6.79 0.44
CA GLY A 486 -30.03 5.80 -0.15
C GLY A 486 -29.15 5.16 0.93
N PHE A 487 -28.58 4.01 0.67
CA PHE A 487 -27.60 3.36 1.53
C PHE A 487 -26.34 3.02 0.73
N LEU A 488 -25.23 2.89 1.43
CA LEU A 488 -23.97 2.49 0.78
C LEU A 488 -24.01 1.00 0.43
N VAL A 489 -23.91 0.71 -0.83
CA VAL A 489 -23.83 -0.66 -1.34
C VAL A 489 -22.40 -1.13 -1.26
N THR A 490 -22.12 -2.02 -0.30
CA THR A 490 -20.81 -2.63 -0.13
C THR A 490 -20.58 -3.76 -1.13
N GLU A 491 -19.32 -4.10 -1.40
CA GLU A 491 -18.97 -5.18 -2.33
C GLU A 491 -19.58 -6.55 -1.93
N PRO A 492 -19.58 -6.96 -0.64
CA PRO A 492 -20.29 -8.19 -0.23
C PRO A 492 -21.79 -8.19 -0.56
N LEU A 493 -22.47 -7.06 -0.36
CA LEU A 493 -23.87 -6.93 -0.73
C LEU A 493 -24.07 -6.99 -2.25
N ARG A 494 -23.23 -6.29 -3.00
CA ARG A 494 -23.24 -6.30 -4.47
C ARG A 494 -23.11 -7.73 -4.99
N ARG A 495 -22.16 -8.51 -4.47
CA ARG A 495 -21.98 -9.91 -4.83
C ARG A 495 -23.16 -10.78 -4.44
N LEU A 496 -23.66 -10.62 -3.22
CA LEU A 496 -24.84 -11.38 -2.78
C LEU A 496 -26.02 -11.21 -3.74
N LEU A 497 -26.29 -9.99 -4.18
CA LEU A 497 -27.40 -9.70 -5.10
C LEU A 497 -27.08 -10.12 -6.55
N ALA A 498 -25.85 -9.96 -6.99
CA ALA A 498 -25.40 -10.32 -8.35
C ALA A 498 -25.42 -11.83 -8.57
N ASP A 499 -24.99 -12.62 -7.59
CA ASP A 499 -24.95 -14.09 -7.67
C ASP A 499 -26.36 -14.69 -7.64
N HIS A 500 -27.33 -13.95 -7.04
CA HIS A 500 -28.71 -14.42 -6.90
C HIS A 500 -29.72 -13.64 -7.76
N ARG A 501 -29.36 -13.37 -9.02
CA ARG A 501 -30.24 -12.69 -9.99
C ARG A 501 -31.36 -13.59 -10.51
N THR A 502 -31.07 -14.88 -10.68
CA THR A 502 -31.98 -15.86 -11.30
C THR A 502 -32.48 -16.92 -10.32
N GLU A 503 -31.83 -17.07 -9.19
CA GLU A 503 -32.17 -18.01 -8.12
C GLU A 503 -32.33 -17.28 -6.79
N LEU A 504 -33.14 -17.80 -5.88
CA LEU A 504 -33.30 -17.24 -4.56
C LEU A 504 -32.06 -17.48 -3.70
N PRO A 505 -31.66 -16.50 -2.85
CA PRO A 505 -30.45 -16.57 -2.08
C PRO A 505 -30.47 -17.66 -1.02
N GLN A 506 -29.36 -18.35 -0.86
CA GLN A 506 -29.14 -19.25 0.27
C GLN A 506 -27.75 -18.99 0.82
N ALA A 507 -27.65 -18.01 1.69
CA ALA A 507 -26.38 -17.41 2.06
C ALA A 507 -26.30 -17.16 3.56
N LEU A 508 -25.05 -17.19 4.04
CA LEU A 508 -24.67 -16.67 5.35
C LEU A 508 -23.94 -15.35 5.15
N VAL A 509 -24.45 -14.31 5.79
CA VAL A 509 -23.80 -13.01 5.84
C VAL A 509 -23.09 -12.90 7.19
N VAL A 510 -21.80 -13.21 7.17
CA VAL A 510 -20.96 -13.26 8.36
C VAL A 510 -20.29 -11.90 8.60
N GLY A 511 -20.26 -11.42 9.84
CA GLY A 511 -19.58 -10.18 10.17
C GLY A 511 -19.40 -9.97 11.66
N ALA A 512 -18.43 -9.15 12.06
CA ALA A 512 -18.22 -8.75 13.45
C ALA A 512 -19.38 -7.86 13.95
N LYS A 513 -19.42 -7.58 15.25
CA LYS A 513 -20.35 -6.59 15.82
C LYS A 513 -20.00 -5.21 15.27
N GLY A 514 -21.03 -4.46 14.83
CA GLY A 514 -20.82 -3.15 14.20
C GLY A 514 -20.41 -3.21 12.72
N ALA A 515 -20.35 -4.40 12.08
CA ALA A 515 -20.07 -4.52 10.65
C ALA A 515 -21.25 -4.13 9.73
N GLY A 516 -22.46 -3.91 10.27
CA GLY A 516 -23.62 -3.46 9.50
C GLY A 516 -24.64 -4.56 9.19
N LYS A 517 -24.57 -5.74 9.81
CA LYS A 517 -25.53 -6.86 9.60
C LYS A 517 -26.98 -6.44 9.78
N THR A 518 -27.33 -5.91 10.95
CA THR A 518 -28.68 -5.45 11.29
C THR A 518 -29.15 -4.32 10.37
N PHE A 519 -28.24 -3.43 9.94
CA PHE A 519 -28.54 -2.40 8.97
C PHE A 519 -28.95 -3.01 7.62
N MET A 520 -28.19 -4.01 7.14
CA MET A 520 -28.48 -4.71 5.90
C MET A 520 -29.80 -5.51 5.96
N TYR A 521 -30.05 -6.20 7.09
CA TYR A 521 -31.34 -6.85 7.37
C TYR A 521 -32.47 -5.85 7.28
N ALA A 522 -32.38 -4.72 7.94
CA ALA A 522 -33.37 -3.69 7.97
C ALA A 522 -33.68 -3.11 6.60
N LYS A 523 -32.64 -2.86 5.76
CA LYS A 523 -32.81 -2.38 4.39
C LYS A 523 -33.44 -3.44 3.49
N ALA A 524 -33.10 -4.71 3.66
CA ALA A 524 -33.77 -5.80 2.96
C ALA A 524 -35.27 -5.85 3.30
N CYS A 525 -35.65 -5.74 4.59
CA CYS A 525 -37.05 -5.67 5.01
C CYS A 525 -37.75 -4.44 4.41
N ALA A 526 -37.14 -3.26 4.46
CA ALA A 526 -37.72 -2.03 3.90
C ALA A 526 -37.99 -2.12 2.39
N ALA A 527 -37.20 -2.88 1.65
CA ALA A 527 -37.40 -3.13 0.23
C ALA A 527 -38.58 -4.07 -0.08
N ARG A 528 -39.08 -4.84 0.89
CA ARG A 528 -40.20 -5.78 0.82
C ARG A 528 -40.02 -6.97 -0.10
N THR A 529 -39.32 -6.84 -1.24
CA THR A 529 -39.06 -7.93 -2.17
C THR A 529 -37.59 -8.01 -2.49
N TRP A 530 -37.11 -9.20 -2.86
CA TRP A 530 -35.73 -9.41 -3.26
C TRP A 530 -35.36 -8.59 -4.49
N GLN A 531 -36.26 -8.49 -5.45
CA GLN A 531 -36.06 -7.70 -6.66
C GLN A 531 -35.89 -6.22 -6.34
N THR A 532 -36.81 -5.64 -5.54
CA THR A 532 -36.73 -4.23 -5.14
C THR A 532 -35.45 -3.93 -4.34
N PHE A 533 -35.02 -4.89 -3.51
CA PHE A 533 -33.77 -4.75 -2.77
C PHE A 533 -32.55 -4.66 -3.70
N ALA A 534 -32.53 -5.49 -4.75
CA ALA A 534 -31.50 -5.45 -5.77
C ALA A 534 -31.55 -4.15 -6.60
N GLU A 535 -32.74 -3.73 -7.01
CA GLU A 535 -32.92 -2.48 -7.77
C GLU A 535 -32.46 -1.25 -6.97
N GLN A 536 -32.84 -1.16 -5.69
CA GLN A 536 -32.38 -0.09 -4.78
C GLN A 536 -30.87 -0.13 -4.55
N SER A 537 -30.26 -1.30 -4.69
CA SER A 537 -28.81 -1.51 -4.63
C SER A 537 -28.09 -1.27 -5.98
N GLY A 538 -28.79 -0.81 -7.01
CA GLY A 538 -28.22 -0.58 -8.33
C GLY A 538 -27.89 -1.87 -9.12
N ILE A 539 -28.40 -3.03 -8.70
CA ILE A 539 -28.16 -4.31 -9.37
C ILE A 539 -29.33 -4.62 -10.30
N GLY A 540 -29.11 -4.46 -11.58
CA GLY A 540 -30.09 -4.79 -12.62
C GLY A 540 -30.10 -6.29 -12.99
N GLY A 541 -31.13 -6.70 -13.73
CA GLY A 541 -31.25 -8.04 -14.28
C GLY A 541 -31.70 -9.11 -13.29
N VAL A 542 -32.23 -8.75 -12.13
CA VAL A 542 -32.85 -9.70 -11.21
C VAL A 542 -34.22 -10.09 -11.74
N THR A 543 -34.38 -11.38 -12.07
CA THR A 543 -35.62 -11.94 -12.67
C THR A 543 -36.49 -12.66 -11.65
N VAL A 544 -35.98 -12.84 -10.43
CA VAL A 544 -36.69 -13.57 -9.37
C VAL A 544 -37.39 -12.57 -8.46
N GLU A 545 -38.69 -12.49 -8.61
CA GLU A 545 -39.54 -11.75 -7.69
C GLU A 545 -39.97 -12.65 -6.53
N ALA A 546 -39.60 -12.26 -5.29
CA ALA A 546 -40.00 -12.97 -4.10
C ALA A 546 -40.13 -12.00 -2.91
N PRO A 547 -41.21 -12.08 -2.15
CA PRO A 547 -41.35 -11.33 -0.91
C PRO A 547 -40.28 -11.70 0.10
N ILE A 548 -39.80 -10.70 0.85
CA ILE A 548 -38.92 -10.89 2.01
C ILE A 548 -39.78 -11.15 3.23
N VAL A 549 -39.53 -12.28 3.89
CA VAL A 549 -40.26 -12.71 5.10
C VAL A 549 -39.30 -12.74 6.29
N PRO A 550 -39.37 -11.78 7.21
CA PRO A 550 -38.57 -11.79 8.44
C PRO A 550 -38.97 -12.98 9.32
N VAL A 551 -37.98 -13.72 9.82
CA VAL A 551 -38.24 -14.85 10.74
C VAL A 551 -37.87 -14.48 12.16
N LEU A 552 -36.67 -13.92 12.32
CA LEU A 552 -36.16 -13.47 13.61
C LEU A 552 -35.46 -12.12 13.38
N GLU A 553 -35.61 -11.21 14.32
CA GLU A 553 -34.98 -9.89 14.34
C GLU A 553 -34.25 -9.63 15.65
N SER A 554 -33.27 -8.70 15.63
CA SER A 554 -32.62 -8.22 16.85
C SER A 554 -33.59 -7.51 17.77
N ALA A 555 -33.52 -7.81 19.07
CA ALA A 555 -34.35 -7.21 20.11
C ALA A 555 -34.16 -5.69 20.25
N ASN A 556 -33.05 -5.15 19.74
CA ASN A 556 -32.73 -3.74 19.82
C ASN A 556 -33.10 -2.95 18.56
N LEU A 557 -33.72 -3.59 17.56
CA LEU A 557 -34.12 -2.93 16.33
C LEU A 557 -35.30 -2.01 16.59
N GLU A 558 -35.12 -0.70 16.43
CA GLU A 558 -36.17 0.29 16.45
C GLU A 558 -36.79 0.43 15.05
N TYR A 559 -38.08 0.23 14.96
CA TYR A 559 -38.80 0.28 13.71
C TYR A 559 -39.17 1.72 13.36
N GLY A 560 -38.98 2.05 12.06
CA GLY A 560 -39.50 3.27 11.47
C GLY A 560 -40.91 3.07 10.98
N ASP A 561 -41.16 3.47 9.73
CA ASP A 561 -42.47 3.39 9.07
C ASP A 561 -42.91 1.96 8.68
N LEU A 562 -42.05 0.94 8.85
CA LEU A 562 -42.33 -0.45 8.48
C LEU A 562 -41.78 -1.42 9.54
N GLU A 563 -42.69 -2.11 10.21
CA GLU A 563 -42.32 -3.19 11.13
C GLU A 563 -42.13 -4.53 10.39
N PRO A 564 -41.16 -5.38 10.76
CA PRO A 564 -41.06 -6.74 10.23
C PRO A 564 -42.37 -7.54 10.38
N GLN A 565 -43.18 -7.22 11.37
CA GLN A 565 -44.52 -7.79 11.56
C GLN A 565 -45.43 -7.51 10.38
N ASP A 566 -45.42 -6.29 9.82
CA ASP A 566 -46.24 -5.94 8.65
C ASP A 566 -45.94 -6.82 7.44
N LEU A 567 -44.67 -7.22 7.25
CA LEU A 567 -44.25 -8.12 6.15
C LEU A 567 -44.76 -9.55 6.37
N ARG A 568 -44.70 -10.05 7.60
CA ARG A 568 -45.25 -11.37 7.95
C ARG A 568 -46.75 -11.39 7.73
N ASP A 569 -47.43 -10.37 8.23
CA ASP A 569 -48.89 -10.23 8.10
C ASP A 569 -49.34 -10.12 6.64
N ALA A 570 -48.60 -9.32 5.83
CA ALA A 570 -48.89 -9.19 4.40
C ALA A 570 -48.70 -10.53 3.67
N PHE A 571 -47.67 -11.29 3.99
CA PHE A 571 -47.42 -12.60 3.40
C PHE A 571 -48.48 -13.62 3.87
N ALA A 572 -48.78 -13.66 5.19
CA ALA A 572 -49.75 -14.55 5.77
C ALA A 572 -51.18 -14.29 5.26
N LEU A 573 -51.54 -13.03 5.01
CA LEU A 573 -52.85 -12.67 4.45
C LEU A 573 -53.07 -13.30 3.06
N VAL A 574 -52.02 -13.45 2.25
CA VAL A 574 -52.13 -13.98 0.89
C VAL A 574 -51.93 -15.49 0.83
N HIS A 575 -51.04 -16.04 1.66
CA HIS A 575 -50.55 -17.41 1.55
C HIS A 575 -50.71 -18.24 2.83
N GLY A 576 -50.98 -17.61 3.97
CA GLY A 576 -51.07 -18.28 5.28
C GLY A 576 -52.41 -18.99 5.48
N ASP A 577 -52.40 -19.92 6.43
CA ASP A 577 -53.59 -20.67 6.87
C ASP A 577 -54.17 -20.09 8.20
N VAL A 578 -53.40 -19.25 8.90
CA VAL A 578 -53.72 -18.71 10.22
C VAL A 578 -54.09 -17.24 10.15
N ALA A 579 -55.03 -16.84 10.96
CA ALA A 579 -55.46 -15.45 11.06
C ALA A 579 -54.26 -14.52 11.49
N ARG A 580 -54.24 -13.32 10.92
CA ARG A 580 -53.21 -12.29 11.02
C ARG A 580 -52.64 -12.04 12.43
N GLN A 581 -53.48 -12.22 13.49
CA GLN A 581 -53.13 -11.88 14.86
C GLN A 581 -52.19 -12.90 15.56
N ASN A 582 -51.86 -14.04 14.95
CA ASN A 582 -51.16 -15.14 15.58
C ASN A 582 -49.68 -15.27 15.15
N VAL A 583 -49.21 -14.39 14.25
CA VAL A 583 -47.82 -14.49 13.69
C VAL A 583 -47.04 -13.29 14.13
N THR A 584 -46.16 -13.45 15.12
CA THR A 584 -45.27 -12.38 15.64
C THR A 584 -43.83 -12.84 15.71
N GLY A 585 -42.88 -11.94 15.52
CA GLY A 585 -41.43 -12.22 15.70
C GLY A 585 -41.11 -12.59 17.16
N SER A 586 -41.86 -12.01 18.13
CA SER A 586 -41.76 -12.40 19.54
C SER A 586 -42.16 -13.88 19.74
N SER A 587 -43.15 -14.38 19.03
CA SER A 587 -43.58 -15.78 19.13
C SER A 587 -42.53 -16.76 18.60
N VAL A 588 -41.78 -16.39 17.57
CA VAL A 588 -40.65 -17.17 17.10
C VAL A 588 -39.53 -17.17 18.13
N SER A 589 -39.16 -16.01 18.67
CA SER A 589 -38.16 -15.86 19.73
C SER A 589 -38.51 -16.66 20.98
N ASP A 590 -39.76 -16.58 21.43
CA ASP A 590 -40.23 -17.31 22.61
C ASP A 590 -40.24 -18.82 22.38
N THR A 591 -40.61 -19.26 21.19
CA THR A 591 -40.60 -20.67 20.81
C THR A 591 -39.15 -21.21 20.86
N LEU A 592 -38.17 -20.46 20.32
CA LEU A 592 -36.75 -20.81 20.38
C LEU A 592 -36.24 -20.82 21.82
N LYS A 593 -36.57 -19.81 22.65
CA LYS A 593 -36.18 -19.77 24.06
C LYS A 593 -36.70 -20.95 24.83
N ALA A 594 -37.98 -21.28 24.64
CA ALA A 594 -38.62 -22.43 25.28
C ALA A 594 -37.98 -23.77 24.83
N ALA A 595 -37.59 -23.87 23.57
CA ALA A 595 -36.91 -25.04 23.04
C ALA A 595 -35.50 -25.19 23.58
N LEU A 596 -34.73 -24.10 23.71
CA LEU A 596 -33.39 -24.10 24.32
C LEU A 596 -33.42 -24.63 25.77
N GLY A 597 -34.51 -24.46 26.49
CA GLY A 597 -34.71 -25.03 27.83
C GLY A 597 -35.14 -26.50 27.87
N ARG A 598 -35.63 -27.05 26.73
CA ARG A 598 -36.26 -28.40 26.71
C ARG A 598 -35.50 -29.41 25.87
N LEU A 599 -34.89 -29.00 24.75
CA LEU A 599 -34.20 -29.89 23.81
C LEU A 599 -32.76 -30.09 24.22
N GLY A 600 -32.23 -31.28 23.98
CA GLY A 600 -30.83 -31.60 24.21
C GLY A 600 -29.96 -31.31 23.02
N GLY A 601 -28.63 -31.34 23.22
CA GLY A 601 -27.64 -31.17 22.18
C GLY A 601 -27.55 -32.29 21.13
N GLN A 602 -28.23 -33.43 21.37
CA GLN A 602 -28.26 -34.57 20.44
C GLN A 602 -29.53 -34.65 19.60
N ASP A 603 -30.48 -33.73 19.76
CA ASP A 603 -31.80 -33.74 19.10
C ASP A 603 -31.76 -32.99 17.73
N GLU A 604 -30.82 -33.28 16.84
CA GLU A 604 -30.63 -32.59 15.55
C GLU A 604 -31.90 -32.55 14.69
N LEU A 605 -32.59 -33.67 14.55
CA LEU A 605 -33.85 -33.75 13.78
C LEU A 605 -34.96 -32.88 14.35
N ARG A 606 -35.05 -32.84 15.68
CA ARG A 606 -36.03 -31.96 16.35
C ARG A 606 -35.67 -30.50 16.19
N TRP A 607 -34.39 -30.14 16.25
CA TRP A 607 -33.92 -28.80 15.98
C TRP A 607 -34.21 -28.37 14.55
N ARG A 608 -33.98 -29.26 13.56
CA ARG A 608 -34.35 -29.00 12.17
C ARG A 608 -35.84 -28.76 12.01
N SER A 609 -36.71 -29.63 12.54
CA SER A 609 -38.15 -29.48 12.47
C SER A 609 -38.62 -28.19 13.17
N LEU A 610 -37.95 -27.81 14.26
CA LEU A 610 -38.28 -26.58 14.98
C LEU A 610 -37.93 -25.34 14.13
N TRP A 611 -36.74 -25.30 13.52
CA TRP A 611 -36.38 -24.18 12.65
C TRP A 611 -37.30 -24.09 11.43
N LEU A 612 -37.63 -25.20 10.81
CA LEU A 612 -38.64 -25.23 9.73
C LEU A 612 -40.03 -24.79 10.23
N GLY A 613 -40.35 -25.12 11.47
CA GLY A 613 -41.54 -24.61 12.15
C GLY A 613 -41.51 -23.10 12.31
N CYS A 614 -40.38 -22.49 12.65
CA CYS A 614 -40.22 -21.05 12.72
C CYS A 614 -40.43 -20.38 11.36
N LEU A 615 -39.89 -20.98 10.28
CA LEU A 615 -40.13 -20.49 8.91
C LEU A 615 -41.63 -20.59 8.54
N ALA A 616 -42.28 -21.69 8.87
CA ALA A 616 -43.71 -21.87 8.62
C ALA A 616 -44.56 -20.88 9.42
N MET A 617 -44.23 -20.68 10.70
CA MET A 617 -44.89 -19.66 11.55
C MET A 617 -44.76 -18.26 10.95
N ALA A 618 -43.56 -17.87 10.49
CA ALA A 618 -43.38 -16.55 9.89
C ALA A 618 -44.21 -16.34 8.62
N CYS A 619 -44.64 -17.40 7.97
CA CYS A 619 -45.56 -17.40 6.82
C CYS A 619 -47.06 -17.51 7.25
N GLY A 620 -47.39 -17.62 8.53
CA GLY A 620 -48.74 -17.83 8.99
C GLY A 620 -49.30 -19.22 8.66
N LEU A 621 -48.47 -20.25 8.58
CA LEU A 621 -48.91 -21.62 8.32
C LEU A 621 -49.27 -22.34 9.60
N GLU A 622 -50.37 -23.14 9.56
CA GLU A 622 -50.74 -24.01 10.64
C GLU A 622 -49.87 -25.26 10.69
N ILE A 623 -49.34 -25.54 11.86
CA ILE A 623 -48.57 -26.74 12.16
C ILE A 623 -49.31 -27.51 13.24
N SER A 624 -49.54 -28.81 13.02
CA SER A 624 -50.23 -29.70 13.94
C SER A 624 -49.61 -31.09 13.91
N GLU A 625 -50.09 -32.00 14.78
CA GLU A 625 -49.65 -33.39 14.73
C GLU A 625 -49.95 -34.10 13.39
N ARG A 626 -50.90 -33.53 12.62
CA ARG A 626 -51.30 -34.07 11.30
C ARG A 626 -50.58 -33.39 10.12
N ARG A 627 -49.89 -32.30 10.35
CA ARG A 627 -49.17 -31.52 9.30
C ARG A 627 -47.86 -31.05 9.86
N THR A 628 -46.79 -31.69 9.42
CA THR A 628 -45.41 -31.32 9.80
C THR A 628 -44.99 -29.99 9.20
N PRO A 629 -43.97 -29.29 9.77
CA PRO A 629 -43.42 -28.08 9.18
C PRO A 629 -42.90 -28.28 7.77
N GLU A 630 -42.29 -29.43 7.52
CA GLU A 630 -41.78 -29.84 6.21
C GLU A 630 -42.89 -29.92 5.18
N GLU A 631 -43.99 -30.59 5.50
CA GLU A 631 -45.17 -30.71 4.62
C GLU A 631 -45.80 -29.35 4.35
N ALA A 632 -45.96 -28.52 5.37
CA ALA A 632 -46.53 -27.19 5.26
C ALA A 632 -45.70 -26.29 4.32
N LEU A 633 -44.36 -26.30 4.46
CA LEU A 633 -43.47 -25.55 3.59
C LEU A 633 -43.42 -26.13 2.17
N ILE A 634 -43.43 -27.45 1.97
CA ILE A 634 -43.51 -28.06 0.64
C ILE A 634 -44.79 -27.63 -0.09
N ASP A 635 -45.95 -27.63 0.58
CA ASP A 635 -47.19 -27.18 0.03
C ASP A 635 -47.19 -25.69 -0.30
N LEU A 636 -46.63 -24.85 0.55
CA LEU A 636 -46.41 -23.43 0.29
C LEU A 636 -45.54 -23.23 -0.94
N GLY A 637 -44.41 -23.96 -1.06
CA GLY A 637 -43.47 -23.85 -2.16
C GLY A 637 -44.00 -24.20 -3.53
N ARG A 638 -45.15 -24.90 -3.64
CA ARG A 638 -45.86 -25.15 -4.90
C ARG A 638 -46.62 -23.93 -5.39
N ARG A 639 -47.01 -23.00 -4.51
CA ARG A 639 -47.88 -21.85 -4.81
C ARG A 639 -47.24 -20.49 -4.57
N ALA A 640 -46.13 -20.42 -3.82
CA ALA A 640 -45.49 -19.16 -3.46
C ALA A 640 -43.96 -19.30 -3.40
N LYS A 641 -43.27 -18.18 -3.61
CA LYS A 641 -41.84 -18.01 -3.38
C LYS A 641 -41.64 -17.04 -2.21
N ALA A 642 -40.57 -17.20 -1.45
CA ALA A 642 -40.20 -16.28 -0.39
C ALA A 642 -38.68 -16.27 -0.14
N VAL A 643 -38.17 -15.15 0.34
CA VAL A 643 -36.81 -15.04 0.90
C VAL A 643 -36.95 -14.83 2.41
N PHE A 644 -36.55 -15.83 3.16
CA PHE A 644 -36.51 -15.73 4.63
C PHE A 644 -35.25 -14.96 5.04
N VAL A 645 -35.38 -14.09 6.02
CA VAL A 645 -34.25 -13.35 6.61
C VAL A 645 -34.23 -13.54 8.12
N ILE A 646 -33.02 -13.81 8.64
CA ILE A 646 -32.78 -14.05 10.07
C ILE A 646 -31.67 -13.13 10.55
N ASP A 647 -31.94 -12.32 11.57
CA ASP A 647 -30.98 -11.54 12.35
C ASP A 647 -31.24 -11.73 13.84
N GLY A 648 -30.42 -11.20 14.76
CA GLY A 648 -30.66 -11.27 16.21
C GLY A 648 -30.39 -12.64 16.85
N LEU A 649 -29.68 -13.54 16.19
CA LEU A 649 -29.26 -14.81 16.77
C LEU A 649 -28.42 -14.64 18.03
N GLU A 650 -27.67 -13.56 18.11
CA GLU A 650 -26.87 -13.17 19.26
C GLU A 650 -27.73 -12.91 20.54
N ASP A 651 -28.93 -12.39 20.39
CA ASP A 651 -29.83 -12.11 21.53
C ASP A 651 -30.32 -13.40 22.21
N LEU A 652 -30.42 -14.46 21.42
CA LEU A 652 -30.81 -15.79 21.89
C LEU A 652 -29.60 -16.64 22.36
N MET A 653 -28.49 -16.49 21.71
CA MET A 653 -27.35 -17.40 21.82
C MET A 653 -26.06 -16.69 22.33
N GLN A 654 -26.23 -15.65 23.20
CA GLN A 654 -25.18 -14.76 23.70
C GLN A 654 -23.85 -15.44 24.06
N ASN A 655 -23.89 -16.68 24.53
CA ASN A 655 -22.73 -17.56 24.72
C ASN A 655 -23.10 -18.95 24.22
N LEU A 656 -22.23 -19.53 23.39
CA LEU A 656 -22.36 -20.95 23.02
C LEU A 656 -21.79 -21.86 24.12
N ASP A 657 -22.27 -21.65 25.34
CA ASP A 657 -21.84 -22.32 26.56
C ASP A 657 -22.41 -23.76 26.69
N SER A 658 -23.45 -24.08 25.96
CA SER A 658 -24.11 -25.39 25.98
C SER A 658 -24.07 -26.08 24.61
N ASP A 659 -23.97 -27.40 24.61
CA ASP A 659 -24.10 -28.21 23.40
C ASP A 659 -25.45 -28.03 22.69
N THR A 660 -26.47 -27.71 23.44
CA THR A 660 -27.81 -27.41 22.92
C THR A 660 -27.80 -26.20 22.00
N LYS A 661 -27.22 -25.07 22.41
CA LYS A 661 -27.12 -23.86 21.61
C LYS A 661 -26.26 -24.09 20.38
N ARG A 662 -25.13 -24.82 20.53
CA ARG A 662 -24.26 -25.16 19.42
C ARG A 662 -24.99 -25.99 18.38
N THR A 663 -25.72 -27.03 18.80
CA THR A 663 -26.49 -27.89 17.90
C THR A 663 -27.59 -27.11 17.21
N ALA A 664 -28.36 -26.29 17.96
CA ALA A 664 -29.42 -25.46 17.40
C ALA A 664 -28.91 -24.57 16.28
N LEU A 665 -27.80 -23.89 16.51
CA LEU A 665 -27.19 -23.01 15.52
C LEU A 665 -26.59 -23.79 14.34
N ARG A 666 -25.85 -24.87 14.61
CA ARG A 666 -25.26 -25.72 13.55
C ARG A 666 -26.34 -26.26 12.61
N VAL A 667 -27.44 -26.74 13.15
CA VAL A 667 -28.58 -27.26 12.39
C VAL A 667 -29.19 -26.17 11.49
N LEU A 668 -29.32 -24.94 11.97
CA LEU A 668 -29.78 -23.81 11.14
C LEU A 668 -28.81 -23.56 9.97
N LEU A 669 -27.52 -23.45 10.27
CA LEU A 669 -26.51 -23.04 9.29
C LEU A 669 -26.18 -24.12 8.26
N ILE A 670 -26.44 -25.40 8.55
CA ILE A 670 -26.09 -26.53 7.68
C ILE A 670 -27.35 -27.27 7.21
N ASP A 671 -28.14 -27.81 8.14
CA ASP A 671 -29.19 -28.76 7.80
C ASP A 671 -30.44 -28.07 7.22
N VAL A 672 -30.83 -26.91 7.77
CA VAL A 672 -31.96 -26.12 7.23
C VAL A 672 -31.63 -25.57 5.86
N LEU A 673 -30.46 -24.96 5.70
CA LEU A 673 -29.99 -24.49 4.37
C LEU A 673 -29.92 -25.64 3.38
N GLY A 674 -29.38 -26.80 3.78
CA GLY A 674 -29.30 -28.01 2.95
C GLY A 674 -30.66 -28.51 2.53
N TRP A 675 -31.62 -28.52 3.45
CA TRP A 675 -32.97 -28.95 3.18
C TRP A 675 -33.71 -28.01 2.22
N LEU A 676 -33.60 -26.70 2.40
CA LEU A 676 -34.19 -25.72 1.48
C LEU A 676 -33.62 -25.85 0.07
N ARG A 677 -32.31 -26.14 -0.07
CA ARG A 677 -31.66 -26.41 -1.38
C ARG A 677 -32.19 -27.67 -2.06
N SER A 678 -32.60 -28.66 -1.27
CA SER A 678 -33.09 -29.96 -1.80
C SER A 678 -34.52 -29.85 -2.36
N LEU A 679 -35.26 -28.80 -2.05
CA LEU A 679 -36.62 -28.62 -2.53
C LEU A 679 -36.66 -28.41 -4.04
N ARG A 680 -37.54 -29.15 -4.71
CA ARG A 680 -37.73 -29.03 -6.17
C ARG A 680 -38.15 -27.62 -6.56
N GLY A 681 -37.42 -26.99 -7.49
CA GLY A 681 -37.71 -25.63 -7.94
C GLY A 681 -37.17 -24.55 -6.99
N ARG A 682 -36.57 -24.92 -5.85
CA ARG A 682 -35.97 -24.00 -4.85
C ARG A 682 -36.86 -22.78 -4.56
N PRO A 683 -38.07 -22.98 -4.10
CA PRO A 683 -39.06 -21.90 -3.94
C PRO A 683 -38.70 -20.93 -2.81
N PHE A 684 -37.77 -21.30 -1.91
CA PHE A 684 -37.42 -20.51 -0.74
C PHE A 684 -35.96 -20.15 -0.74
N GLY A 685 -35.69 -18.88 -0.53
CA GLY A 685 -34.39 -18.34 -0.13
C GLY A 685 -34.25 -18.26 1.38
N LEU A 686 -32.99 -18.25 1.86
CA LEU A 686 -32.68 -17.97 3.25
C LEU A 686 -31.38 -17.16 3.33
N VAL A 687 -31.44 -16.01 3.97
CA VAL A 687 -30.26 -15.18 4.30
C VAL A 687 -30.15 -15.10 5.82
N VAL A 688 -29.06 -15.60 6.36
CA VAL A 688 -28.78 -15.58 7.80
C VAL A 688 -27.67 -14.60 8.09
N PHE A 689 -27.99 -13.54 8.84
CA PHE A 689 -27.04 -12.59 9.38
C PHE A 689 -26.48 -13.12 10.69
N VAL A 690 -25.20 -13.42 10.75
CA VAL A 690 -24.62 -14.10 11.90
C VAL A 690 -23.21 -13.59 12.22
N ARG A 691 -22.85 -13.61 13.49
CA ARG A 691 -21.51 -13.25 13.94
C ARG A 691 -20.54 -14.40 13.67
N ARG A 692 -19.30 -14.03 13.33
CA ARG A 692 -18.24 -15.01 13.01
C ARG A 692 -17.94 -15.96 14.16
N ASP A 693 -17.86 -15.44 15.39
CA ASP A 693 -17.61 -16.25 16.59
C ASP A 693 -18.72 -17.28 16.87
N LEU A 694 -19.99 -16.95 16.58
CA LEU A 694 -21.08 -17.89 16.67
C LEU A 694 -20.95 -19.03 15.64
N VAL A 695 -20.54 -18.72 14.43
CA VAL A 695 -20.32 -19.75 13.39
C VAL A 695 -19.19 -20.68 13.78
N THR A 696 -18.04 -20.15 14.17
CA THR A 696 -16.87 -20.95 14.56
C THR A 696 -17.11 -21.76 15.83
N GLY A 697 -17.84 -21.19 16.79
CA GLY A 697 -18.23 -21.87 18.02
C GLY A 697 -19.25 -23.01 17.82
N ALA A 698 -20.16 -22.86 16.85
CA ALA A 698 -21.20 -23.87 16.56
C ALA A 698 -20.68 -24.99 15.66
N VAL A 699 -19.85 -24.65 14.65
CA VAL A 699 -19.33 -25.60 13.64
C VAL A 699 -17.85 -25.84 13.88
N ARG A 700 -17.54 -26.83 14.73
CA ARG A 700 -16.15 -27.14 15.11
C ARG A 700 -15.38 -27.90 14.03
N GLN A 701 -16.05 -28.77 13.26
CA GLN A 701 -15.46 -29.50 12.15
C GLN A 701 -15.83 -28.82 10.85
N ASN A 702 -14.83 -28.57 9.99
CA ASN A 702 -15.00 -27.93 8.68
C ASN A 702 -15.55 -26.48 8.71
N SER A 703 -15.41 -25.77 9.84
CA SER A 703 -15.80 -24.36 9.93
C SER A 703 -15.11 -23.48 8.87
N GLY A 704 -13.85 -23.77 8.55
CA GLY A 704 -13.11 -23.09 7.48
C GLY A 704 -13.74 -23.29 6.10
N GLN A 705 -14.22 -24.49 5.78
CA GLN A 705 -14.90 -24.73 4.51
C GLN A 705 -16.28 -24.04 4.45
N LEU A 706 -17.01 -24.02 5.56
CA LEU A 706 -18.30 -23.31 5.64
C LEU A 706 -18.08 -21.81 5.46
N LEU A 707 -17.15 -21.23 6.20
CA LEU A 707 -16.82 -19.80 6.09
C LEU A 707 -16.30 -19.47 4.70
N GLY A 708 -15.35 -20.26 4.15
CA GLY A 708 -14.82 -20.05 2.80
C GLY A 708 -15.89 -20.08 1.70
N ARG A 709 -16.96 -20.89 1.86
CA ARG A 709 -18.08 -20.92 0.92
C ARG A 709 -18.84 -19.58 0.83
N TYR A 710 -18.91 -18.83 1.92
CA TYR A 710 -19.66 -17.58 2.01
C TYR A 710 -18.78 -16.36 2.27
N ASP A 711 -17.47 -16.51 2.13
CA ASP A 711 -16.50 -15.45 2.43
C ASP A 711 -16.74 -14.18 1.59
N HIS A 712 -17.19 -14.34 0.35
CA HIS A 712 -17.53 -13.22 -0.55
C HIS A 712 -18.76 -12.42 -0.10
N TYR A 713 -19.59 -12.95 0.81
CA TYR A 713 -20.71 -12.24 1.41
C TYR A 713 -20.40 -11.75 2.82
N ALA A 714 -19.19 -12.05 3.33
CA ALA A 714 -18.78 -11.63 4.64
C ALA A 714 -18.58 -10.11 4.70
N LEU A 715 -19.12 -9.47 5.74
CA LEU A 715 -19.00 -8.03 5.95
C LEU A 715 -17.63 -7.73 6.58
N HIS A 716 -16.65 -7.58 5.73
CA HIS A 716 -15.33 -7.07 6.06
C HIS A 716 -15.17 -5.66 5.50
N TRP A 717 -14.63 -4.77 6.29
CA TRP A 717 -14.37 -3.40 5.88
C TRP A 717 -12.87 -3.22 5.60
N SER A 718 -12.51 -3.14 4.34
CA SER A 718 -11.18 -2.76 3.89
C SER A 718 -10.90 -1.28 4.19
N LYS A 719 -9.65 -0.86 4.03
CA LYS A 719 -9.29 0.56 4.16
C LYS A 719 -10.04 1.43 3.15
N GLU A 720 -10.18 0.95 1.93
CA GLU A 720 -10.91 1.65 0.87
C GLU A 720 -12.40 1.78 1.20
N GLU A 721 -13.04 0.70 1.63
CA GLU A 721 -14.45 0.74 2.04
C GLU A 721 -14.67 1.65 3.25
N ALA A 722 -13.72 1.74 4.17
CA ALA A 722 -13.77 2.69 5.28
C ALA A 722 -13.71 4.15 4.79
N LEU A 723 -12.87 4.45 3.79
CA LEU A 723 -12.85 5.78 3.15
C LEU A 723 -14.15 6.05 2.39
N ARG A 724 -14.68 5.07 1.68
CA ARG A 724 -15.94 5.15 0.95
C ARG A 724 -17.10 5.42 1.90
N LEU A 725 -17.15 4.72 3.04
CA LEU A 725 -18.13 4.96 4.09
C LEU A 725 -17.99 6.38 4.68
N ALA A 726 -16.78 6.82 4.93
CA ALA A 726 -16.53 8.17 5.45
C ALA A 726 -17.04 9.24 4.49
N LEU A 727 -16.77 9.10 3.19
CA LEU A 727 -17.29 10.01 2.17
C LEU A 727 -18.82 9.94 2.08
N TRP A 728 -19.39 8.73 2.08
CA TRP A 728 -20.84 8.56 2.02
C TRP A 728 -21.55 9.20 3.22
N VAL A 729 -21.06 8.98 4.43
CA VAL A 729 -21.63 9.59 5.66
C VAL A 729 -21.55 11.12 5.59
N THR A 730 -20.43 11.65 5.10
CA THR A 730 -20.22 13.10 5.02
C THR A 730 -21.11 13.73 3.93
N ALA A 731 -21.26 13.06 2.79
CA ALA A 731 -22.18 13.48 1.72
C ALA A 731 -23.65 13.38 2.17
N HIS A 732 -24.03 12.29 2.83
CA HIS A 732 -25.38 12.10 3.37
C HIS A 732 -25.72 13.14 4.45
N ALA A 733 -24.73 13.63 5.17
CA ALA A 733 -24.88 14.69 6.15
C ALA A 733 -24.94 16.10 5.52
N GLU A 734 -24.82 16.21 4.20
CA GLU A 734 -24.64 17.50 3.51
C GLU A 734 -23.51 18.33 4.15
N ALA A 735 -22.40 17.65 4.46
CA ALA A 735 -21.28 18.21 5.18
C ALA A 735 -20.00 18.32 4.33
N LEU A 736 -20.15 18.24 3.00
CA LEU A 736 -19.07 18.53 2.05
C LEU A 736 -19.17 19.97 1.56
N PRO A 737 -18.04 20.70 1.47
CA PRO A 737 -18.00 22.02 0.81
C PRO A 737 -18.51 21.97 -0.63
N GLU A 738 -18.16 20.93 -1.37
CA GLU A 738 -18.69 20.61 -2.70
C GLU A 738 -19.57 19.38 -2.62
N PRO A 739 -20.89 19.48 -2.86
CA PRO A 739 -21.81 18.36 -2.78
C PRO A 739 -21.45 17.23 -3.75
N VAL A 740 -21.50 15.99 -3.27
CA VAL A 740 -21.29 14.78 -4.06
C VAL A 740 -22.59 13.96 -4.07
N PRO A 741 -23.09 13.55 -5.24
CA PRO A 741 -24.27 12.69 -5.33
C PRO A 741 -24.00 11.32 -4.68
N LEU A 742 -24.91 10.88 -3.79
CA LEU A 742 -24.77 9.61 -3.07
C LEU A 742 -24.69 8.40 -4.00
N SER A 743 -25.43 8.42 -5.12
CA SER A 743 -25.46 7.31 -6.09
C SER A 743 -24.12 7.07 -6.81
N GLY A 744 -23.26 8.08 -6.89
CA GLY A 744 -21.96 7.97 -7.57
C GLY A 744 -20.82 7.49 -6.67
N ILE A 745 -20.98 7.52 -5.34
CA ILE A 745 -19.88 7.24 -4.40
C ILE A 745 -19.42 5.78 -4.49
N THR A 746 -20.31 4.87 -4.80
CA THR A 746 -20.01 3.43 -4.88
C THR A 746 -18.98 3.10 -5.98
N ASP A 747 -18.97 3.87 -7.06
CA ASP A 747 -18.16 3.60 -8.24
C ASP A 747 -16.89 4.48 -8.33
N LEU A 748 -16.66 5.35 -7.32
CA LEU A 748 -15.45 6.16 -7.27
C LEU A 748 -14.21 5.30 -7.06
N SER A 749 -13.16 5.62 -7.78
CA SER A 749 -11.83 5.06 -7.54
C SER A 749 -11.26 5.52 -6.20
N THR A 750 -10.23 4.83 -5.71
CA THR A 750 -9.56 5.20 -4.45
C THR A 750 -9.00 6.63 -4.50
N ASP A 751 -8.46 7.05 -5.63
CA ASP A 751 -7.93 8.41 -5.82
C ASP A 751 -9.03 9.47 -5.71
N GLU A 752 -10.16 9.23 -6.38
CA GLU A 752 -11.31 10.14 -6.31
C GLU A 752 -11.90 10.22 -4.90
N LEU A 753 -11.93 9.10 -4.17
CA LEU A 753 -12.33 9.08 -2.75
C LEU A 753 -11.40 9.94 -1.90
N ILE A 754 -10.08 9.81 -2.10
CA ILE A 754 -9.08 10.60 -1.38
C ILE A 754 -9.24 12.09 -1.68
N ASP A 755 -9.36 12.45 -2.95
CA ASP A 755 -9.52 13.85 -3.37
C ASP A 755 -10.77 14.51 -2.77
N ARG A 756 -11.90 13.78 -2.72
CA ARG A 756 -13.11 14.28 -2.07
C ARG A 756 -12.97 14.39 -0.55
N LEU A 757 -12.31 13.43 0.07
CA LEU A 757 -12.10 13.42 1.52
C LEU A 757 -11.07 14.44 2.03
N ILE A 758 -10.21 14.97 1.17
CA ILE A 758 -9.33 16.09 1.51
C ILE A 758 -10.15 17.30 2.01
N GLN A 759 -11.31 17.56 1.44
CA GLN A 759 -12.20 18.62 1.88
C GLN A 759 -12.75 18.38 3.30
N VAL A 760 -12.81 17.14 3.73
CA VAL A 760 -13.33 16.75 5.05
C VAL A 760 -12.26 16.94 6.13
N TRP A 761 -11.08 16.36 5.97
CA TRP A 761 -10.04 16.29 7.02
C TRP A 761 -8.68 16.85 6.62
N GLY A 762 -8.60 17.48 5.44
CA GLY A 762 -7.36 17.99 4.89
C GLY A 762 -6.42 16.89 4.39
N TRP A 763 -5.41 17.29 3.67
CA TRP A 763 -4.42 16.38 3.10
C TRP A 763 -3.60 15.66 4.17
N LYS A 764 -3.15 16.41 5.18
CA LYS A 764 -2.32 15.93 6.28
C LYS A 764 -2.96 16.22 7.64
N MET A 765 -2.55 15.47 8.65
CA MET A 765 -2.93 15.66 10.05
C MET A 765 -2.35 16.94 10.70
N GLY A 766 -1.85 17.84 9.88
CA GLY A 766 -1.36 19.18 10.21
C GLY A 766 -1.56 20.12 9.03
N SER A 767 -0.70 21.14 8.87
CA SER A 767 -0.72 21.98 7.67
C SER A 767 -0.29 21.17 6.45
N ALA A 768 -0.66 21.60 5.23
CA ALA A 768 -0.30 20.92 3.99
C ALA A 768 1.23 20.76 3.82
N LYS A 769 2.00 21.71 4.34
CA LYS A 769 3.48 21.69 4.37
C LYS A 769 4.06 20.90 5.55
N SER A 770 3.25 20.43 6.50
CA SER A 770 3.74 19.69 7.65
C SER A 770 4.24 18.30 7.24
N ARG A 771 5.13 17.74 8.05
CA ARG A 771 5.64 16.37 7.88
C ARG A 771 4.74 15.33 8.55
N GLU A 772 3.54 15.68 8.94
CA GLU A 772 2.58 14.80 9.58
C GLU A 772 1.96 13.83 8.57
N ALA A 773 1.39 12.73 9.10
CA ALA A 773 0.77 11.68 8.30
C ALA A 773 -0.37 12.22 7.40
N ARG A 774 -0.56 11.57 6.26
CA ARG A 774 -1.70 11.84 5.39
C ARG A 774 -2.99 11.38 6.08
N SER A 775 -4.00 12.23 6.06
CA SER A 775 -5.24 11.98 6.80
C SER A 775 -5.96 10.71 6.33
N HIS A 776 -5.98 10.43 5.02
CA HIS A 776 -6.61 9.23 4.45
C HIS A 776 -5.89 7.92 4.82
N LEU A 777 -4.60 7.95 5.15
CA LEU A 777 -3.87 6.80 5.68
C LEU A 777 -4.05 6.70 7.20
N TRP A 778 -4.03 7.84 7.87
CA TRP A 778 -4.12 7.91 9.32
C TRP A 778 -5.46 7.39 9.86
N VAL A 779 -6.58 7.80 9.26
CA VAL A 779 -7.92 7.47 9.77
C VAL A 779 -8.19 5.96 9.76
N PRO A 780 -8.06 5.23 8.63
CA PRO A 780 -8.28 3.79 8.64
C PRO A 780 -7.31 3.04 9.53
N ALA A 781 -6.09 3.53 9.63
CA ALA A 781 -5.06 2.93 10.43
C ALA A 781 -5.29 3.14 11.93
N ALA A 782 -5.71 4.33 12.36
CA ALA A 782 -6.02 4.61 13.75
C ALA A 782 -7.25 3.84 14.27
N LEU A 783 -8.19 3.50 13.37
CA LEU A 783 -9.43 2.80 13.70
C LEU A 783 -9.37 1.28 13.52
N GLY A 784 -8.33 0.76 12.90
CA GLY A 784 -8.23 -0.67 12.65
C GLY A 784 -7.52 -1.43 13.76
N ASP A 785 -7.64 -2.75 13.73
CA ASP A 785 -6.96 -3.71 14.59
C ASP A 785 -5.74 -4.34 13.90
N PHE A 786 -5.00 -5.20 14.58
CA PHE A 786 -3.85 -5.89 13.98
C PHE A 786 -4.21 -6.91 12.90
N ASN A 787 -5.46 -7.30 12.78
CA ASN A 787 -5.96 -8.10 11.65
C ASN A 787 -6.29 -7.23 10.43
N GLY A 788 -6.03 -5.91 10.49
CA GLY A 788 -6.29 -4.95 9.43
C GLY A 788 -7.78 -4.66 9.21
N GLN A 789 -8.63 -4.98 10.19
CA GLN A 789 -10.06 -4.79 10.10
C GLN A 789 -10.48 -3.46 10.73
N VAL A 790 -11.23 -2.69 9.96
CA VAL A 790 -11.91 -1.50 10.42
C VAL A 790 -13.39 -1.83 10.57
N GLN A 791 -14.08 -1.33 11.58
CA GLN A 791 -15.52 -1.53 11.71
C GLN A 791 -16.29 -0.30 11.25
N ALA A 792 -17.40 -0.49 10.55
CA ALA A 792 -18.25 0.59 10.08
C ALA A 792 -18.70 1.52 11.23
N ARG A 793 -19.10 0.94 12.35
CA ARG A 793 -19.49 1.71 13.55
C ARG A 793 -18.38 2.60 14.06
N ASP A 794 -17.12 2.13 14.04
CA ASP A 794 -15.97 2.88 14.52
C ASP A 794 -15.72 4.10 13.62
N VAL A 795 -15.85 3.94 12.29
CA VAL A 795 -15.73 5.04 11.32
C VAL A 795 -16.81 6.10 11.56
N VAL A 796 -18.07 5.67 11.66
CA VAL A 796 -19.20 6.59 11.85
C VAL A 796 -19.10 7.33 13.19
N MET A 797 -18.75 6.61 14.26
CA MET A 797 -18.54 7.21 15.59
C MET A 797 -17.38 8.20 15.58
N PHE A 798 -16.29 7.86 14.90
CA PHE A 798 -15.15 8.76 14.75
C PHE A 798 -15.56 10.05 14.06
N LEU A 799 -16.29 9.98 12.95
CA LEU A 799 -16.78 11.15 12.22
C LEU A 799 -17.69 12.02 13.09
N ALA A 800 -18.65 11.40 13.81
CA ALA A 800 -19.56 12.11 14.69
C ALA A 800 -18.83 12.84 15.81
N THR A 801 -17.89 12.15 16.47
CA THR A 801 -17.15 12.69 17.61
C THR A 801 -16.13 13.74 17.17
N ALA A 802 -15.41 13.49 16.06
CA ALA A 802 -14.46 14.43 15.50
C ALA A 802 -15.15 15.73 15.03
N ALA A 803 -16.31 15.62 14.37
CA ALA A 803 -17.10 16.77 13.96
C ALA A 803 -17.55 17.60 15.16
N LYS A 804 -18.14 16.97 16.17
CA LYS A 804 -18.57 17.63 17.41
C LYS A 804 -17.42 18.34 18.12
N LYS A 805 -16.25 17.69 18.22
CA LYS A 805 -15.04 18.31 18.82
C LYS A 805 -14.44 19.40 17.94
N SER A 806 -14.65 19.36 16.62
CA SER A 806 -14.17 20.36 15.69
C SER A 806 -14.96 21.67 15.79
N GLU A 807 -16.19 21.68 16.33
CA GLU A 807 -16.96 22.90 16.56
C GLU A 807 -16.25 23.93 17.43
N GLN A 808 -15.35 23.50 18.33
CA GLN A 808 -14.54 24.39 19.16
C GLN A 808 -13.54 25.25 18.37
N TYR A 809 -13.31 24.92 17.10
CA TYR A 809 -12.33 25.58 16.23
C TYR A 809 -12.98 26.35 15.09
N ASN A 810 -14.28 26.68 15.18
CA ASN A 810 -15.01 27.36 14.11
C ASN A 810 -14.39 28.71 13.72
N ASP A 811 -13.81 29.42 14.68
CA ASP A 811 -13.22 30.74 14.46
C ASP A 811 -11.72 30.70 14.04
N THR A 812 -11.10 29.52 14.02
CA THR A 812 -9.65 29.38 13.83
C THR A 812 -9.25 28.48 12.68
N VAL A 813 -10.16 27.62 12.19
CA VAL A 813 -9.88 26.68 11.10
C VAL A 813 -11.03 26.71 10.10
N ASP A 814 -10.73 27.20 8.90
CA ASP A 814 -11.66 27.44 7.81
C ASP A 814 -11.27 26.75 6.49
N ASP A 815 -10.37 25.76 6.54
CA ASP A 815 -9.88 25.02 5.38
C ASP A 815 -10.40 23.58 5.29
N ARG A 816 -11.06 23.07 6.34
CA ARG A 816 -11.52 21.68 6.44
C ARG A 816 -12.64 21.50 7.46
N VAL A 817 -13.45 20.44 7.30
CA VAL A 817 -14.55 20.11 8.21
C VAL A 817 -14.02 19.57 9.54
N LEU A 818 -13.13 18.58 9.50
CA LEU A 818 -12.57 17.94 10.69
C LEU A 818 -11.17 18.47 10.99
N VAL A 819 -11.00 18.96 12.21
CA VAL A 819 -9.73 19.55 12.67
C VAL A 819 -8.82 18.42 13.21
N PRO A 820 -7.54 18.35 12.85
CA PRO A 820 -6.63 17.27 13.28
C PRO A 820 -6.58 17.04 14.79
N THR A 821 -6.55 18.10 15.58
CA THR A 821 -6.58 18.00 17.06
C THR A 821 -7.88 17.37 17.56
N ALA A 822 -9.02 17.71 16.95
CA ALA A 822 -10.31 17.12 17.27
C ALA A 822 -10.39 15.64 16.85
N MET A 823 -9.81 15.30 15.71
CA MET A 823 -9.71 13.90 15.23
C MET A 823 -8.93 13.03 16.23
N ARG A 824 -7.76 13.51 16.70
CA ARG A 824 -6.97 12.80 17.73
C ARG A 824 -7.75 12.61 19.03
N LYS A 825 -8.46 13.66 19.49
CA LYS A 825 -9.30 13.57 20.69
C LYS A 825 -10.52 12.66 20.52
N ALA A 826 -11.02 12.48 19.29
CA ALA A 826 -12.12 11.57 19.01
C ALA A 826 -11.71 10.10 19.14
N LEU A 827 -10.46 9.77 18.83
CA LEU A 827 -9.95 8.40 18.91
C LEU A 827 -10.07 7.80 20.33
N LEU A 828 -9.89 8.59 21.37
CA LEU A 828 -10.07 8.13 22.75
C LEU A 828 -11.49 7.62 23.03
N GLU A 829 -12.51 8.30 22.52
CA GLU A 829 -13.90 7.89 22.68
C GLU A 829 -14.21 6.64 21.87
N CYS A 830 -13.72 6.58 20.62
CA CYS A 830 -13.83 5.39 19.79
C CYS A 830 -13.16 4.18 20.45
N SER A 831 -11.98 4.37 21.03
CA SER A 831 -11.23 3.33 21.73
C SER A 831 -11.99 2.76 22.93
N LYS A 832 -12.58 3.61 23.75
CA LYS A 832 -13.40 3.18 24.90
C LYS A 832 -14.63 2.36 24.47
N ASN A 833 -15.30 2.80 23.40
CA ASN A 833 -16.45 2.09 22.86
C ASN A 833 -16.06 0.77 22.21
N LYS A 834 -14.90 0.72 21.54
CA LYS A 834 -14.34 -0.51 20.97
C LYS A 834 -14.13 -1.57 22.04
N ILE A 835 -13.47 -1.22 23.15
CA ILE A 835 -13.23 -2.14 24.27
C ILE A 835 -14.53 -2.65 24.84
N ALA A 836 -15.50 -1.77 25.08
CA ALA A 836 -16.83 -2.17 25.58
C ALA A 836 -17.51 -3.14 24.61
N SER A 837 -17.51 -2.84 23.33
CA SER A 837 -18.13 -3.67 22.29
C SER A 837 -17.50 -5.05 22.19
N VAL A 838 -16.18 -5.15 22.22
CA VAL A 838 -15.45 -6.43 22.17
C VAL A 838 -15.70 -7.23 23.45
N GLY A 839 -15.77 -6.56 24.60
CA GLY A 839 -16.10 -7.21 25.87
C GLY A 839 -17.51 -7.82 25.90
N GLU A 840 -18.47 -7.22 25.20
CA GLU A 840 -19.79 -7.79 25.02
C GLU A 840 -19.82 -8.98 24.05
N GLU A 841 -18.91 -8.98 23.06
CA GLU A 841 -18.77 -10.07 22.09
C GLU A 841 -18.14 -11.32 22.70
N ASN A 842 -17.06 -11.14 23.45
CA ASN A 842 -16.31 -12.20 24.07
C ASN A 842 -16.01 -11.84 25.53
N LYS A 843 -16.68 -12.53 26.43
CA LYS A 843 -16.53 -12.28 27.88
C LYS A 843 -15.11 -12.52 28.39
N GLU A 844 -14.39 -13.47 27.80
CA GLU A 844 -13.01 -13.76 28.19
C GLU A 844 -12.09 -12.63 27.78
N ILE A 845 -12.16 -12.20 26.52
CA ILE A 845 -11.42 -11.02 26.03
C ILE A 845 -11.84 -9.78 26.83
N GLY A 846 -13.14 -9.60 27.08
CA GLY A 846 -13.65 -8.48 27.88
C GLY A 846 -13.05 -8.43 29.28
N ARG A 847 -12.94 -9.58 29.95
CA ARG A 847 -12.28 -9.68 31.27
C ARG A 847 -10.82 -9.27 31.20
N LEU A 848 -10.08 -9.72 30.17
CA LEU A 848 -8.70 -9.36 29.97
C LEU A 848 -8.51 -7.86 29.67
N LEU A 849 -9.39 -7.29 28.83
CA LEU A 849 -9.37 -5.86 28.52
C LEU A 849 -9.68 -5.01 29.76
N VAL A 850 -10.64 -5.39 30.59
CA VAL A 850 -10.96 -4.69 31.86
C VAL A 850 -9.80 -4.79 32.85
N HIS A 851 -9.16 -5.97 32.96
CA HIS A 851 -7.95 -6.13 33.78
C HIS A 851 -6.85 -5.16 33.33
N MET A 852 -6.56 -5.12 32.02
CA MET A 852 -5.54 -4.23 31.45
C MET A 852 -5.89 -2.75 31.61
N GLN A 853 -7.18 -2.36 31.53
CA GLN A 853 -7.61 -0.99 31.85
C GLN A 853 -7.29 -0.59 33.28
N GLY A 854 -7.35 -1.54 34.23
CA GLY A 854 -6.97 -1.32 35.61
C GLY A 854 -5.49 -0.97 35.79
N LEU A 855 -4.62 -1.46 34.90
CA LEU A 855 -3.19 -1.13 34.90
C LEU A 855 -2.92 0.27 34.31
N GLY A 856 -3.69 0.66 33.28
CA GLY A 856 -3.70 2.00 32.72
C GLY A 856 -2.31 2.56 32.37
N HIS A 857 -2.02 3.76 32.83
CA HIS A 857 -0.77 4.48 32.48
C HIS A 857 0.52 3.85 33.02
N SER A 858 0.45 2.80 33.85
CA SER A 858 1.65 2.08 34.34
C SER A 858 2.28 1.22 33.24
N VAL A 859 1.52 0.84 32.20
CA VAL A 859 1.97 0.01 31.11
C VAL A 859 2.51 0.88 29.98
N LEU A 860 3.70 0.51 29.52
CA LEU A 860 4.39 1.18 28.42
C LEU A 860 4.47 0.26 27.20
N VAL A 861 3.85 0.62 26.09
CA VAL A 861 3.87 -0.16 24.85
C VAL A 861 5.16 0.14 24.06
N PRO A 862 5.93 -0.89 23.61
CA PRO A 862 5.70 -2.33 23.77
C PRO A 862 6.06 -2.85 25.16
N PHE A 863 5.37 -3.89 25.62
CA PHE A 863 5.51 -4.45 26.97
C PHE A 863 5.78 -5.96 26.94
N GLU A 864 6.28 -6.47 28.07
CA GLU A 864 6.39 -7.90 28.34
C GLU A 864 5.13 -8.40 29.05
N LEU A 865 4.78 -9.70 28.91
CA LEU A 865 3.54 -10.25 29.47
C LEU A 865 3.43 -10.10 31.00
N GLU A 866 4.56 -10.13 31.68
CA GLU A 866 4.66 -9.93 33.12
C GLU A 866 4.16 -8.54 33.55
N GLN A 867 4.34 -7.53 32.73
CA GLN A 867 3.90 -6.15 33.02
C GLN A 867 2.37 -5.98 32.96
N VAL A 868 1.69 -6.88 32.24
CA VAL A 868 0.23 -6.91 32.14
C VAL A 868 -0.39 -8.09 32.88
N GLU A 869 0.40 -8.88 33.59
CA GLU A 869 -0.01 -10.03 34.40
C GLU A 869 -0.84 -11.06 33.62
N LEU A 870 -0.49 -11.29 32.35
CA LEU A 870 -1.12 -12.26 31.47
C LEU A 870 -0.22 -13.46 31.21
N ASN A 871 -0.85 -14.62 30.99
CA ASN A 871 -0.13 -15.83 30.54
C ASN A 871 -0.11 -15.92 29.00
N VAL A 872 0.70 -16.87 28.47
CA VAL A 872 0.88 -17.05 27.03
C VAL A 872 -0.43 -17.40 26.32
N ALA A 873 -1.29 -18.23 26.91
CA ALA A 873 -2.55 -18.63 26.30
C ALA A 873 -3.53 -17.44 26.18
N GLU A 874 -3.57 -16.57 27.19
CA GLU A 874 -4.35 -15.33 27.16
C GLU A 874 -3.81 -14.34 26.12
N ALA A 875 -2.49 -14.25 25.99
CA ALA A 875 -1.86 -13.44 24.96
C ALA A 875 -2.15 -13.97 23.55
N ASP A 876 -2.13 -15.28 23.34
CA ASP A 876 -2.45 -15.91 22.05
C ASP A 876 -3.91 -15.63 21.65
N LEU A 877 -4.85 -15.69 22.59
CA LEU A 877 -6.24 -15.30 22.38
C LEU A 877 -6.38 -13.84 21.94
N LEU A 878 -5.59 -12.95 22.55
CA LEU A 878 -5.58 -11.52 22.19
C LEU A 878 -4.91 -11.28 20.83
N ILE A 879 -3.92 -12.09 20.44
CA ILE A 879 -3.30 -12.04 19.11
C ILE A 879 -4.33 -12.49 18.05
N GLU A 880 -4.99 -13.62 18.26
CA GLU A 880 -6.02 -14.12 17.34
C GLU A 880 -7.15 -13.11 17.12
N SER A 881 -7.49 -12.34 18.14
CA SER A 881 -8.52 -11.30 18.07
C SER A 881 -8.04 -9.95 17.55
N GLY A 882 -6.78 -9.81 17.16
CA GLY A 882 -6.21 -8.57 16.63
C GLY A 882 -5.94 -7.47 17.67
N VAL A 883 -6.03 -7.81 18.98
CA VAL A 883 -5.73 -6.86 20.07
C VAL A 883 -4.25 -6.79 20.36
N PHE A 884 -3.55 -7.90 20.21
CA PHE A 884 -2.09 -7.96 20.41
C PHE A 884 -1.37 -8.32 19.13
N SER A 885 -0.11 -7.87 19.03
CA SER A 885 0.88 -8.38 18.10
C SER A 885 2.18 -8.59 18.84
N LYS A 886 2.83 -9.73 18.63
CA LYS A 886 4.09 -10.08 19.25
C LYS A 886 5.26 -9.68 18.36
N ALA A 887 6.16 -8.88 18.88
CA ALA A 887 7.39 -8.50 18.19
C ALA A 887 8.46 -9.62 18.27
N PRO A 888 9.47 -9.62 17.39
CA PRO A 888 10.57 -10.59 17.41
C PRO A 888 11.39 -10.57 18.70
N ASP A 889 11.44 -9.43 19.38
CA ASP A 889 12.10 -9.26 20.70
C ASP A 889 11.29 -9.85 21.86
N GLY A 890 10.14 -10.47 21.56
CA GLY A 890 9.26 -11.09 22.54
C GLY A 890 8.23 -10.16 23.16
N ARG A 891 8.34 -8.83 22.96
CA ARG A 891 7.41 -7.84 23.51
C ARG A 891 6.13 -7.74 22.72
N TYR A 892 5.08 -7.18 23.32
CA TYR A 892 3.75 -7.11 22.77
C TYR A 892 3.33 -5.67 22.45
N TRP A 893 2.62 -5.52 21.36
CA TRP A 893 2.07 -4.26 20.87
C TRP A 893 0.54 -4.29 20.93
N VAL A 894 -0.05 -3.08 21.03
CA VAL A 894 -1.50 -2.87 21.01
C VAL A 894 -1.83 -1.80 19.96
N PRO A 895 -2.85 -2.00 19.08
CA PRO A 895 -3.24 -1.00 18.10
C PRO A 895 -3.88 0.22 18.78
N GLU A 896 -3.81 1.37 18.11
CA GLU A 896 -4.27 2.66 18.67
C GLU A 896 -5.74 2.62 19.09
N ILE A 897 -6.60 1.91 18.32
CA ILE A 897 -8.02 1.76 18.65
C ILE A 897 -8.27 1.09 20.02
N TYR A 898 -7.31 0.34 20.54
CA TYR A 898 -7.38 -0.22 21.90
C TYR A 898 -6.52 0.53 22.89
N ARG A 899 -5.32 0.97 22.48
CA ARG A 899 -4.30 1.57 23.36
C ARG A 899 -4.84 2.75 24.17
N HIS A 900 -5.52 3.68 23.52
CA HIS A 900 -6.09 4.86 24.18
C HIS A 900 -7.17 4.50 25.20
N GLY A 901 -8.03 3.53 24.92
CA GLY A 901 -9.08 3.09 25.83
C GLY A 901 -8.56 2.26 27.00
N LEU A 902 -7.42 1.57 26.82
CA LEU A 902 -6.70 0.89 27.90
C LEU A 902 -5.93 1.86 28.79
N GLY A 903 -5.68 3.09 28.33
CA GLY A 903 -4.87 4.07 29.06
C GLY A 903 -3.37 3.79 29.02
N PHE A 904 -2.89 2.96 28.09
CA PHE A 904 -1.49 2.61 27.98
C PHE A 904 -0.64 3.74 27.40
N ASN A 905 0.49 3.99 28.01
CA ASN A 905 1.50 4.88 27.48
C ASN A 905 2.31 4.20 26.37
N SER A 906 2.99 4.97 25.54
CA SER A 906 3.90 4.43 24.53
C SER A 906 5.31 4.92 24.81
N GLU A 907 6.28 4.01 24.80
CA GLU A 907 7.72 4.29 24.96
C GLU A 907 8.24 5.27 23.92
N ARG A 908 7.63 5.22 22.75
CA ARG A 908 7.88 6.12 21.64
C ARG A 908 6.52 6.59 21.17
N ARG A 909 6.29 7.90 21.22
CA ARG A 909 5.01 8.48 20.83
C ARG A 909 4.51 7.85 19.55
N ALA A 910 3.38 7.17 19.67
CA ALA A 910 2.55 6.56 18.64
C ALA A 910 3.24 5.66 17.60
N ARG A 911 3.34 4.40 17.90
CA ARG A 911 3.49 3.35 16.89
C ARG A 911 2.14 2.68 16.67
N VAL A 912 1.57 2.88 15.51
CA VAL A 912 0.53 2.00 15.02
C VAL A 912 1.24 0.91 14.23
N LEU A 913 1.40 -0.25 14.83
CA LEU A 913 1.81 -1.45 14.13
C LEU A 913 0.56 -2.15 13.62
N TRP A 914 0.59 -2.52 12.38
CA TRP A 914 -0.46 -3.27 11.67
C TRP A 914 0.06 -4.61 11.20
#